data_e1ff5ae9cc6c78d7e75e33e68f3daf08
#
_entry.id   e1ff5ae9cc6c78d7e75e33e68f3daf08
#
_cell.length_a   1.000
_cell.length_b   1.000
_cell.length_c   1.000
_cell.angle_alpha   90.00
_cell.angle_beta   90.00
_cell.angle_gamma   90.00
#
_symmetry.space_group_name_H-M   'P 1'
#
loop_
_entity.id
_entity.type
_entity.pdbx_description
1 polymer ?
#
loop_
_entity_poly.entity_id
_entity_poly.type
_entity_poly.pdbx_seq_one_letter_code
_entity_poly.pdbx_strand_id
1 'polypeptide(L)'
;MGSPVGLTSQEVTTRQLQGLVNNLDTKTSRSLAHILRTNVFTRFNAILGALFIAIVLTGSLADGLFGLVLVANTVLGTAQEWKAKRTLDRIRLLHSPTSHVIRDGVNQLIASHEIVQDDVVVISAGDHIAVDGVVLSSENLEVNESNLTGEADAVMKLSEQRVFSGTFVTAGSGTIHATAVGKESYAQRITAEAKKFTRPVSEIQDVVNRLLAWMLWSFLLLAPLQVWTQLRVDGDRNWQEATVRSVAGLVGIIPEGLVVLTTITFLTAAVALSRQQVLVQQLPAVETLARVSVLCVDKTGTLTTGIMQCDPLLVLNSYDETELQDVLGALADDLAANATLQAIGQKFPSTQAMHVIAHIPFDSLKKWKAIQVDSGSWYLGAPEILSSTDVSVLRKVQDLAHTGARVLLLAHSPTPLTQNALPSQLEPAALIAIKEQVRQDAALTIKYFCDQGVDIYVLSGDHPSTVAAVARAVGIKEDHVRGRVTPEEKRDFIEQLHTRGEVIAMTGDGVNDVLALKKADIGIAMDNAAPATKAVAEMILLDGKFSHLPTAITEGRRVIGNLERVAHIFLAKNVMSVFSIISVAVLSQPFPFLPRQMTLMSTLAIGIPAFFLAIGKSARRYSPGFLSRVLQFSFPAGVAIGCAVVVVDISAPDDSGTAASITALVAFMWIVSVFARPFTARNAVVLATLIILAICAFSIEMLTEFFSFSVTTHNIALGMAGSFCTAGVIEVIHRIQH
;
A
#
# COMPACT_ATOMS: atom_id res chain seq x y z
N MET A 1 -5.88 47.68 -13.01
CA MET A 1 -5.94 47.36 -11.55
C MET A 1 -4.56 47.04 -11.09
N GLY A 2 -4.06 47.61 -9.97
CA GLY A 2 -2.69 47.31 -9.49
C GLY A 2 -2.52 45.85 -9.18
N SER A 3 -1.35 45.27 -9.42
CA SER A 3 -1.03 43.89 -9.10
C SER A 3 -1.32 43.67 -7.59
N PRO A 4 -1.97 42.56 -7.19
CA PRO A 4 -2.24 42.28 -5.77
C PRO A 4 -0.93 42.18 -5.00
N VAL A 5 -0.78 42.93 -3.93
CA VAL A 5 0.48 42.99 -3.14
C VAL A 5 0.68 41.72 -2.29
N GLY A 6 -0.38 40.97 -2.05
CA GLY A 6 -0.36 39.77 -1.16
C GLY A 6 -0.10 40.12 0.30
N LEU A 7 0.03 39.08 1.14
CA LEU A 7 0.33 39.22 2.57
C LEU A 7 1.81 39.60 2.79
N THR A 8 2.06 40.39 3.82
CA THR A 8 3.43 40.63 4.30
C THR A 8 3.96 39.44 5.11
N SER A 9 5.27 39.28 5.17
CA SER A 9 5.91 38.21 5.96
C SER A 9 5.51 38.21 7.44
N GLN A 10 5.17 39.40 8.01
CA GLN A 10 4.70 39.53 9.38
C GLN A 10 3.26 39.02 9.55
N GLU A 11 2.37 39.31 8.59
CA GLU A 11 0.99 38.80 8.58
C GLU A 11 0.97 37.28 8.38
N VAL A 12 1.82 36.74 7.51
CA VAL A 12 1.97 35.28 7.33
C VAL A 12 2.34 34.61 8.65
N THR A 13 3.35 35.15 9.38
CA THR A 13 3.75 34.62 10.69
C THR A 13 2.58 34.67 11.70
N THR A 14 1.82 35.75 11.69
CA THR A 14 0.65 35.89 12.59
C THR A 14 -0.40 34.83 12.30
N ARG A 15 -0.72 34.55 11.02
CA ARG A 15 -1.67 33.49 10.63
C ARG A 15 -1.14 32.09 10.95
N GLN A 16 0.15 31.86 10.81
CA GLN A 16 0.79 30.61 11.21
C GLN A 16 0.63 30.35 12.72
N LEU A 17 0.86 31.38 13.56
CA LEU A 17 0.67 31.27 15.00
C LEU A 17 -0.80 31.05 15.41
N GLN A 18 -1.75 31.57 14.64
CA GLN A 18 -3.17 31.33 14.81
C GLN A 18 -3.65 29.96 14.33
N GLY A 19 -2.77 29.18 13.68
CA GLY A 19 -3.12 27.88 13.11
C GLY A 19 -3.93 27.96 11.81
N LEU A 20 -4.02 29.13 11.18
CA LEU A 20 -4.70 29.37 9.90
C LEU A 20 -3.79 29.03 8.72
N VAL A 21 -3.30 27.81 8.71
CA VAL A 21 -2.34 27.26 7.72
C VAL A 21 -2.97 26.07 7.03
N ASN A 22 -2.66 25.88 5.76
CA ASN A 22 -3.07 24.69 5.00
C ASN A 22 -2.28 23.44 5.45
N ASN A 23 -1.94 23.39 6.72
CA ASN A 23 -1.32 22.25 7.32
C ASN A 23 -2.37 21.15 7.47
N LEU A 24 -2.24 20.15 6.63
CA LEU A 24 -2.96 18.92 6.80
C LEU A 24 -2.45 18.30 8.11
N ASP A 25 -3.26 18.34 9.15
CA ASP A 25 -3.03 17.58 10.38
C ASP A 25 -3.00 16.08 10.01
N THR A 26 -1.94 15.70 9.32
CA THR A 26 -1.59 14.30 9.09
C THR A 26 -0.98 13.69 10.35
N LYS A 27 -1.57 14.02 11.52
CA LYS A 27 -1.32 13.30 12.78
C LYS A 27 -1.86 11.86 12.68
N THR A 28 -1.63 11.22 11.55
CA THR A 28 -1.71 9.77 11.41
C THR A 28 -0.45 9.09 11.96
N SER A 29 0.62 9.84 12.20
CA SER A 29 1.82 9.30 12.82
C SER A 29 1.65 9.34 14.34
N ARG A 30 1.47 8.15 14.94
CA ARG A 30 1.41 7.97 16.39
C ARG A 30 2.59 8.64 17.08
N SER A 31 2.36 9.36 18.20
CA SER A 31 3.46 9.94 18.98
C SER A 31 4.36 8.84 19.54
N LEU A 32 5.64 9.14 19.82
CA LEU A 32 6.57 8.19 20.47
C LEU A 32 6.00 7.64 21.78
N ALA A 33 5.38 8.50 22.57
CA ALA A 33 4.70 8.10 23.81
C ALA A 33 3.54 7.13 23.57
N HIS A 34 2.79 7.33 22.49
CA HIS A 34 1.71 6.41 22.11
C HIS A 34 2.26 5.06 21.65
N ILE A 35 3.32 5.07 20.82
CA ILE A 35 4.02 3.85 20.38
C ILE A 35 4.54 3.07 21.58
N LEU A 36 5.24 3.74 22.50
CA LEU A 36 5.75 3.10 23.73
C LEU A 36 4.61 2.51 24.56
N ARG A 37 3.57 3.30 24.84
CA ARG A 37 2.42 2.85 25.61
C ARG A 37 1.73 1.63 24.98
N THR A 38 1.57 1.60 23.67
CA THR A 38 0.90 0.50 22.95
C THR A 38 1.74 -0.77 22.96
N ASN A 39 3.08 -0.66 22.94
CA ASN A 39 3.98 -1.81 22.97
C ASN A 39 4.22 -2.33 24.39
N VAL A 40 4.18 -1.46 25.42
CA VAL A 40 4.34 -1.86 26.84
C VAL A 40 3.07 -2.48 27.39
N PHE A 41 1.91 -1.80 27.22
CA PHE A 41 0.64 -2.23 27.83
C PHE A 41 -0.18 -3.10 26.88
N THR A 42 0.40 -4.23 26.44
CA THR A 42 -0.35 -5.29 25.76
C THR A 42 -0.95 -6.26 26.78
N ARG A 43 -2.02 -6.97 26.42
CA ARG A 43 -2.62 -8.00 27.28
C ARG A 43 -1.62 -9.08 27.66
N PHE A 44 -0.78 -9.50 26.73
CA PHE A 44 0.24 -10.52 26.95
C PHE A 44 1.37 -10.03 27.84
N ASN A 45 1.82 -8.77 27.68
CA ASN A 45 2.83 -8.18 28.55
C ASN A 45 2.32 -8.04 29.98
N ALA A 46 1.03 -7.74 30.19
CA ALA A 46 0.43 -7.71 31.50
C ALA A 46 0.43 -9.09 32.18
N ILE A 47 0.09 -10.16 31.43
CA ILE A 47 0.13 -11.53 31.91
C ILE A 47 1.57 -11.94 32.25
N LEU A 48 2.52 -11.73 31.33
CA LEU A 48 3.94 -12.02 31.56
C LEU A 48 4.50 -11.25 32.76
N GLY A 49 4.11 -9.98 32.89
CA GLY A 49 4.48 -9.17 34.06
C GLY A 49 3.96 -9.72 35.36
N ALA A 50 2.71 -10.20 35.40
CA ALA A 50 2.14 -10.85 36.56
C ALA A 50 2.86 -12.17 36.88
N LEU A 51 3.15 -13.00 35.88
CA LEU A 51 3.94 -14.22 36.04
C LEU A 51 5.37 -13.94 36.52
N PHE A 52 5.99 -12.87 36.03
CA PHE A 52 7.32 -12.43 36.45
C PHE A 52 7.32 -12.02 37.95
N ILE A 53 6.31 -11.27 38.39
CA ILE A 53 6.15 -10.90 39.78
C ILE A 53 5.98 -12.16 40.62
N ALA A 54 5.18 -13.15 40.19
CA ALA A 54 5.03 -14.43 40.90
C ALA A 54 6.37 -15.15 41.08
N ILE A 55 7.23 -15.18 40.05
CA ILE A 55 8.58 -15.77 40.15
C ILE A 55 9.47 -14.98 41.12
N VAL A 56 9.47 -13.66 41.06
CA VAL A 56 10.27 -12.83 41.99
C VAL A 56 9.88 -13.11 43.45
N LEU A 57 8.59 -13.32 43.75
CA LEU A 57 8.10 -13.67 45.08
C LEU A 57 8.57 -15.04 45.56
N THR A 58 8.90 -15.99 44.67
CA THR A 58 9.48 -17.29 45.05
C THR A 58 10.97 -17.19 45.37
N GLY A 59 11.65 -16.09 45.10
CA GLY A 59 13.10 -15.91 45.23
C GLY A 59 13.94 -16.51 44.10
N SER A 60 13.33 -17.15 43.10
CA SER A 60 14.03 -17.84 42.00
C SER A 60 14.30 -16.89 40.82
N LEU A 61 15.21 -15.93 40.98
CA LEU A 61 15.49 -14.90 39.94
C LEU A 61 15.96 -15.50 38.63
N ALA A 62 16.66 -16.64 38.62
CA ALA A 62 17.08 -17.30 37.38
C ALA A 62 15.87 -17.73 36.50
N ASP A 63 14.77 -18.13 37.17
CA ASP A 63 13.52 -18.49 36.48
C ASP A 63 12.75 -17.28 35.94
N GLY A 64 13.14 -16.07 36.31
CA GLY A 64 12.67 -14.80 35.77
C GLY A 64 13.26 -14.40 34.39
N LEU A 65 14.10 -15.25 33.77
CA LEU A 65 14.77 -14.95 32.48
C LEU A 65 13.82 -14.57 31.37
N PHE A 66 12.59 -15.10 31.33
CA PHE A 66 11.55 -14.70 30.38
C PHE A 66 11.13 -13.23 30.50
N GLY A 67 11.34 -12.59 31.66
CA GLY A 67 11.15 -11.15 31.83
C GLY A 67 12.13 -10.31 30.96
N LEU A 68 13.34 -10.82 30.71
CA LEU A 68 14.27 -10.19 29.78
C LEU A 68 13.76 -10.25 28.33
N VAL A 69 13.12 -11.36 27.94
CA VAL A 69 12.47 -11.49 26.63
C VAL A 69 11.33 -10.49 26.49
N LEU A 70 10.54 -10.27 27.54
CA LEU A 70 9.49 -9.25 27.60
C LEU A 70 10.06 -7.85 27.32
N VAL A 71 11.16 -7.50 28.00
CA VAL A 71 11.84 -6.20 27.80
C VAL A 71 12.40 -6.10 26.38
N ALA A 72 13.10 -7.14 25.91
CA ALA A 72 13.69 -7.17 24.58
C ALA A 72 12.62 -7.02 23.48
N ASN A 73 11.50 -7.73 23.57
CA ASN A 73 10.38 -7.63 22.63
C ASN A 73 9.76 -6.22 22.63
N THR A 74 9.58 -5.62 23.80
CA THR A 74 9.04 -4.25 23.92
C THR A 74 9.99 -3.23 23.31
N VAL A 75 11.28 -3.32 23.59
CA VAL A 75 12.30 -2.43 23.01
C VAL A 75 12.38 -2.60 21.50
N LEU A 76 12.43 -3.85 21.02
CA LEU A 76 12.51 -4.18 19.61
C LEU A 76 11.27 -3.68 18.84
N GLY A 77 10.07 -3.95 19.37
CA GLY A 77 8.80 -3.49 18.79
C GLY A 77 8.74 -1.96 18.71
N THR A 78 9.10 -1.27 19.79
CA THR A 78 9.13 0.19 19.86
C THR A 78 10.16 0.79 18.88
N ALA A 79 11.38 0.26 18.85
CA ALA A 79 12.43 0.73 17.96
C ALA A 79 12.07 0.55 16.48
N GLN A 80 11.45 -0.56 16.15
CA GLN A 80 11.02 -0.87 14.79
C GLN A 80 9.86 0.02 14.34
N GLU A 81 8.82 0.19 15.15
CA GLU A 81 7.69 1.07 14.84
C GLU A 81 8.16 2.53 14.69
N TRP A 82 9.11 2.95 15.52
CA TRP A 82 9.74 4.27 15.39
C TRP A 82 10.57 4.43 14.11
N LYS A 83 11.37 3.42 13.75
CA LYS A 83 12.15 3.42 12.50
C LYS A 83 11.24 3.44 11.28
N ALA A 84 10.16 2.65 11.29
CA ALA A 84 9.14 2.65 10.24
C ALA A 84 8.53 4.03 10.07
N LYS A 85 8.07 4.62 11.19
CA LYS A 85 7.52 5.98 11.22
C LYS A 85 8.49 6.98 10.58
N ARG A 86 9.75 7.02 11.03
CA ARG A 86 10.75 7.95 10.48
C ARG A 86 10.95 7.79 8.97
N THR A 87 10.98 6.56 8.49
CA THR A 87 11.16 6.27 7.07
C THR A 87 9.96 6.77 6.26
N LEU A 88 8.75 6.48 6.70
CA LEU A 88 7.51 6.93 6.05
C LEU A 88 7.36 8.45 6.10
N ASP A 89 7.64 9.08 7.24
CA ASP A 89 7.56 10.54 7.39
C ASP A 89 8.57 11.26 6.45
N ARG A 90 9.79 10.72 6.31
CA ARG A 90 10.81 11.27 5.42
C ARG A 90 10.40 11.21 3.93
N ILE A 91 9.78 10.13 3.50
CA ILE A 91 9.34 9.95 2.11
C ILE A 91 8.19 10.90 1.78
N ARG A 92 7.24 11.09 2.72
CA ARG A 92 6.14 12.04 2.56
C ARG A 92 6.61 13.48 2.36
N LEU A 93 7.64 13.90 3.09
CA LEU A 93 8.18 15.25 2.98
C LEU A 93 8.85 15.52 1.62
N LEU A 94 9.42 14.51 0.97
CA LEU A 94 10.08 14.66 -0.33
C LEU A 94 9.11 14.87 -1.51
N HIS A 95 7.83 14.54 -1.34
CA HIS A 95 6.79 14.60 -2.38
C HIS A 95 5.65 15.54 -2.01
N SER A 96 5.95 16.62 -1.27
CA SER A 96 4.96 17.66 -0.96
C SER A 96 4.66 18.49 -2.22
N PRO A 97 3.38 18.66 -2.63
CA PRO A 97 3.03 19.53 -3.73
C PRO A 97 3.42 20.98 -3.43
N THR A 98 3.75 21.74 -4.47
CA THR A 98 4.11 23.15 -4.38
C THR A 98 3.02 24.02 -4.99
N SER A 99 2.95 25.30 -4.58
CA SER A 99 2.01 26.29 -5.11
C SER A 99 2.72 27.66 -5.23
N HIS A 100 2.33 28.43 -6.24
CA HIS A 100 2.78 29.79 -6.43
C HIS A 100 1.92 30.76 -5.59
N VAL A 101 2.54 31.58 -4.77
CA VAL A 101 1.84 32.60 -3.97
C VAL A 101 2.50 33.97 -4.12
N ILE A 102 1.69 35.03 -4.03
CA ILE A 102 2.20 36.39 -4.02
C ILE A 102 2.27 36.86 -2.56
N ARG A 103 3.49 37.12 -2.08
CA ARG A 103 3.76 37.69 -0.74
C ARG A 103 4.76 38.82 -0.86
N ASP A 104 4.59 39.89 -0.12
CA ASP A 104 5.42 41.09 -0.21
C ASP A 104 5.56 41.63 -1.66
N GLY A 105 4.52 41.47 -2.50
CA GLY A 105 4.52 41.85 -3.92
C GLY A 105 5.35 40.94 -4.85
N VAL A 106 5.90 39.83 -4.35
CA VAL A 106 6.74 38.91 -5.12
C VAL A 106 6.07 37.55 -5.26
N ASN A 107 6.10 36.98 -6.47
CA ASN A 107 5.64 35.61 -6.71
C ASN A 107 6.69 34.63 -6.19
N GLN A 108 6.26 33.75 -5.25
CA GLN A 108 7.13 32.79 -4.58
C GLN A 108 6.55 31.38 -4.73
N LEU A 109 7.41 30.39 -4.96
CA LEU A 109 7.04 28.97 -4.94
C LEU A 109 7.23 28.44 -3.54
N ILE A 110 6.13 28.02 -2.90
CA ILE A 110 6.13 27.44 -1.55
C ILE A 110 5.52 26.04 -1.56
N ALA A 111 5.75 25.27 -0.50
CA ALA A 111 5.03 24.03 -0.32
C ALA A 111 3.53 24.31 -0.05
N SER A 112 2.63 23.59 -0.69
CA SER A 112 1.18 23.86 -0.57
C SER A 112 0.66 23.76 0.86
N HIS A 113 1.34 23.07 1.75
CA HIS A 113 1.00 23.01 3.18
C HIS A 113 1.40 24.26 3.97
N GLU A 114 2.20 25.17 3.38
CA GLU A 114 2.61 26.45 3.97
C GLU A 114 1.70 27.64 3.57
N ILE A 115 0.70 27.38 2.70
CA ILE A 115 -0.31 28.40 2.36
C ILE A 115 -1.08 28.75 3.63
N VAL A 116 -1.27 30.04 3.88
CA VAL A 116 -2.09 30.54 4.98
C VAL A 116 -3.41 31.13 4.47
N GLN A 117 -4.36 31.28 5.36
CA GLN A 117 -5.60 31.98 5.04
C GLN A 117 -5.29 33.43 4.59
N ASP A 118 -6.03 33.93 3.62
CA ASP A 118 -5.86 35.22 2.96
C ASP A 118 -4.63 35.36 2.05
N ASP A 119 -3.86 34.29 1.82
CA ASP A 119 -2.83 34.31 0.76
C ASP A 119 -3.44 34.54 -0.62
N VAL A 120 -2.66 35.20 -1.48
CA VAL A 120 -2.97 35.31 -2.91
C VAL A 120 -2.20 34.20 -3.63
N VAL A 121 -2.94 33.22 -4.16
CA VAL A 121 -2.37 32.07 -4.85
C VAL A 121 -2.53 32.26 -6.37
N VAL A 122 -1.45 32.06 -7.11
CA VAL A 122 -1.45 32.07 -8.58
C VAL A 122 -1.74 30.68 -9.08
N ILE A 123 -2.68 30.54 -9.98
CA ILE A 123 -3.08 29.27 -10.57
C ILE A 123 -3.03 29.36 -12.11
N SER A 124 -2.55 28.31 -12.75
CA SER A 124 -2.37 28.20 -14.21
C SER A 124 -2.81 26.82 -14.70
N ALA A 125 -3.00 26.68 -16.00
CA ALA A 125 -3.41 25.40 -16.61
C ALA A 125 -2.50 24.24 -16.16
N GLY A 126 -3.11 23.18 -15.65
CA GLY A 126 -2.41 22.01 -15.07
C GLY A 126 -2.21 22.07 -13.57
N ASP A 127 -2.44 23.22 -12.91
CA ASP A 127 -2.28 23.33 -11.47
C ASP A 127 -3.47 22.73 -10.69
N HIS A 128 -3.16 22.08 -9.58
CA HIS A 128 -4.15 21.68 -8.59
C HIS A 128 -4.43 22.82 -7.62
N ILE A 129 -5.71 23.11 -7.38
CA ILE A 129 -6.15 24.12 -6.41
C ILE A 129 -6.01 23.51 -5.01
N ALA A 130 -5.03 24.02 -4.26
CA ALA A 130 -4.66 23.48 -2.92
C ALA A 130 -5.57 23.94 -1.79
N VAL A 131 -6.27 25.05 -1.95
CA VAL A 131 -7.09 25.73 -0.92
C VAL A 131 -8.40 26.23 -1.53
N ASP A 132 -9.43 26.40 -0.71
CA ASP A 132 -10.65 27.05 -1.20
C ASP A 132 -10.41 28.56 -1.28
N GLY A 133 -10.94 29.19 -2.34
CA GLY A 133 -10.70 30.59 -2.57
C GLY A 133 -11.76 31.27 -3.41
N VAL A 134 -11.57 32.58 -3.59
CA VAL A 134 -12.35 33.45 -4.48
C VAL A 134 -11.42 34.00 -5.57
N VAL A 135 -11.83 33.91 -6.82
CA VAL A 135 -11.05 34.40 -7.96
C VAL A 135 -10.94 35.92 -7.90
N LEU A 136 -9.71 36.44 -7.85
CA LEU A 136 -9.41 37.86 -7.91
C LEU A 136 -9.25 38.34 -9.35
N SER A 137 -8.51 37.59 -10.16
CA SER A 137 -8.32 37.85 -11.59
C SER A 137 -8.44 36.55 -12.38
N SER A 138 -8.97 36.62 -13.57
CA SER A 138 -9.19 35.47 -14.44
C SER A 138 -8.83 35.85 -15.88
N GLU A 139 -7.99 35.04 -16.51
CA GLU A 139 -7.66 35.07 -17.93
C GLU A 139 -8.08 33.74 -18.55
N ASN A 140 -9.32 33.64 -19.02
CA ASN A 140 -9.92 32.42 -19.55
C ASN A 140 -9.75 31.21 -18.60
N LEU A 141 -9.92 31.42 -17.30
CA LEU A 141 -9.74 30.41 -16.28
C LEU A 141 -10.87 29.36 -16.35
N GLU A 142 -10.55 28.18 -16.77
CA GLU A 142 -11.45 27.01 -16.72
C GLU A 142 -10.99 26.05 -15.63
N VAL A 143 -11.91 25.68 -14.74
CA VAL A 143 -11.64 24.76 -13.64
C VAL A 143 -12.51 23.52 -13.77
N ASN A 144 -11.89 22.37 -13.73
CA ASN A 144 -12.61 21.10 -13.66
C ASN A 144 -13.08 20.88 -12.23
N GLU A 145 -14.38 20.95 -12.05
CA GLU A 145 -15.08 20.72 -10.78
C GLU A 145 -15.82 19.38 -10.75
N SER A 146 -15.49 18.45 -11.64
CA SER A 146 -16.11 17.12 -11.67
C SER A 146 -16.08 16.39 -10.32
N ASN A 147 -15.08 16.73 -9.50
CA ASN A 147 -14.91 16.25 -8.13
C ASN A 147 -16.02 16.72 -7.17
N LEU A 148 -16.70 17.82 -7.52
CA LEU A 148 -17.72 18.46 -6.71
C LEU A 148 -19.11 18.18 -7.24
N THR A 149 -19.25 18.26 -8.57
CA THR A 149 -20.54 18.24 -9.26
C THR A 149 -20.83 16.88 -9.91
N GLY A 150 -19.81 16.05 -10.12
CA GLY A 150 -19.90 14.80 -10.90
C GLY A 150 -19.96 15.04 -12.43
N GLU A 151 -20.03 16.31 -12.86
CA GLU A 151 -20.07 16.68 -14.28
C GLU A 151 -18.66 16.84 -14.83
N ALA A 152 -18.36 16.20 -15.97
CA ALA A 152 -17.02 16.17 -16.55
C ALA A 152 -16.62 17.49 -17.24
N ASP A 153 -17.55 18.42 -17.43
CA ASP A 153 -17.29 19.66 -18.14
C ASP A 153 -16.59 20.68 -17.24
N ALA A 154 -15.53 21.30 -17.78
CA ALA A 154 -14.82 22.37 -17.09
C ALA A 154 -15.71 23.63 -17.00
N VAL A 155 -15.69 24.27 -15.85
CA VAL A 155 -16.49 25.46 -15.58
C VAL A 155 -15.60 26.71 -15.71
N MET A 156 -16.01 27.66 -16.58
CA MET A 156 -15.33 28.94 -16.67
C MET A 156 -15.54 29.73 -15.37
N LYS A 157 -14.45 30.22 -14.79
CA LYS A 157 -14.43 31.00 -13.56
C LYS A 157 -14.11 32.47 -13.83
N LEU A 158 -15.04 33.31 -13.46
CA LEU A 158 -14.89 34.77 -13.53
C LEU A 158 -14.43 35.33 -12.16
N SER A 159 -13.98 36.58 -12.16
CA SER A 159 -13.69 37.32 -10.91
C SER A 159 -14.88 37.26 -9.93
N GLU A 160 -14.58 37.15 -8.65
CA GLU A 160 -15.53 36.99 -7.52
C GLU A 160 -16.22 35.62 -7.41
N GLN A 161 -15.97 34.68 -8.32
CA GLN A 161 -16.48 33.32 -8.22
C GLN A 161 -15.60 32.45 -7.33
N ARG A 162 -16.23 31.45 -6.69
CA ARG A 162 -15.53 30.53 -5.79
C ARG A 162 -14.86 29.41 -6.56
N VAL A 163 -13.69 29.02 -6.08
CA VAL A 163 -12.97 27.80 -6.45
C VAL A 163 -12.71 26.97 -5.21
N PHE A 164 -12.63 25.67 -5.37
CA PHE A 164 -12.54 24.73 -4.26
C PHE A 164 -11.27 23.90 -4.34
N SER A 165 -10.71 23.60 -3.19
CA SER A 165 -9.57 22.69 -3.06
C SER A 165 -9.89 21.30 -3.61
N GLY A 166 -8.90 20.66 -4.25
CA GLY A 166 -9.07 19.36 -4.87
C GLY A 166 -9.58 19.39 -6.30
N THR A 167 -9.89 20.58 -6.85
CA THR A 167 -10.16 20.80 -8.27
C THR A 167 -8.86 21.13 -9.02
N PHE A 168 -8.87 21.15 -10.36
CA PHE A 168 -7.70 21.50 -11.13
C PHE A 168 -8.04 22.43 -12.30
N VAL A 169 -7.07 23.26 -12.66
CA VAL A 169 -7.19 24.20 -13.77
C VAL A 169 -6.97 23.48 -15.10
N THR A 170 -7.97 23.50 -15.97
CA THR A 170 -7.90 22.86 -17.29
C THR A 170 -7.37 23.80 -18.37
N ALA A 171 -7.68 25.08 -18.26
CA ALA A 171 -7.23 26.11 -19.20
C ALA A 171 -7.16 27.49 -18.55
N GLY A 172 -6.39 28.40 -19.13
CA GLY A 172 -6.26 29.77 -18.65
C GLY A 172 -5.37 29.92 -17.41
N SER A 173 -5.43 31.09 -16.82
CA SER A 173 -4.71 31.45 -15.61
C SER A 173 -5.50 32.44 -14.77
N GLY A 174 -5.14 32.55 -13.48
CA GLY A 174 -5.80 33.49 -12.58
C GLY A 174 -5.10 33.59 -11.23
N THR A 175 -5.59 34.51 -10.42
CA THR A 175 -5.21 34.63 -9.02
C THR A 175 -6.42 34.40 -8.13
N ILE A 176 -6.23 33.70 -7.03
CA ILE A 176 -7.28 33.43 -6.05
C ILE A 176 -6.88 33.94 -4.67
N HIS A 177 -7.86 34.44 -3.92
CA HIS A 177 -7.72 34.77 -2.50
C HIS A 177 -8.13 33.55 -1.67
N ALA A 178 -7.21 33.01 -0.88
CA ALA A 178 -7.44 31.82 -0.06
C ALA A 178 -8.42 32.13 1.09
N THR A 179 -9.61 31.54 1.08
CA THR A 179 -10.67 31.78 2.07
C THR A 179 -10.74 30.70 3.13
N ALA A 180 -10.46 29.42 2.79
CA ALA A 180 -10.42 28.32 3.73
C ALA A 180 -9.20 27.42 3.47
N VAL A 181 -8.48 27.10 4.55
CA VAL A 181 -7.24 26.33 4.53
C VAL A 181 -7.33 25.15 5.50
N GLY A 182 -6.48 24.13 5.29
CA GLY A 182 -6.38 22.99 6.19
C GLY A 182 -7.72 22.26 6.38
N LYS A 183 -8.12 22.02 7.61
CA LYS A 183 -9.33 21.24 7.95
C LYS A 183 -10.65 21.86 7.47
N GLU A 184 -10.66 23.15 7.24
CA GLU A 184 -11.86 23.87 6.79
C GLU A 184 -12.02 23.83 5.28
N SER A 185 -10.96 23.45 4.53
CA SER A 185 -11.03 23.33 3.07
C SER A 185 -11.96 22.17 2.65
N TYR A 186 -12.61 22.35 1.51
CA TYR A 186 -13.57 21.40 0.96
C TYR A 186 -12.99 20.00 0.78
N ALA A 187 -11.81 19.88 0.15
CA ALA A 187 -11.14 18.58 -0.04
C ALA A 187 -10.87 17.87 1.29
N GLN A 188 -10.55 18.62 2.36
CA GLN A 188 -10.30 18.02 3.66
C GLN A 188 -11.55 17.58 4.37
N ARG A 189 -12.65 18.28 4.23
CA ARG A 189 -13.95 17.84 4.77
C ARG A 189 -14.38 16.52 4.13
N ILE A 190 -14.31 16.42 2.80
CA ILE A 190 -14.60 15.16 2.09
C ILE A 190 -13.62 14.05 2.52
N THR A 191 -12.33 14.35 2.58
CA THR A 191 -11.32 13.39 3.02
C THR A 191 -11.55 12.92 4.45
N ALA A 192 -11.97 13.80 5.36
CA ALA A 192 -12.27 13.45 6.74
C ALA A 192 -13.51 12.56 6.86
N GLU A 193 -14.56 12.83 6.07
CA GLU A 193 -15.71 11.93 5.97
C GLU A 193 -15.33 10.59 5.35
N ALA A 194 -14.52 10.61 4.30
CA ALA A 194 -14.00 9.41 3.67
C ALA A 194 -13.16 8.57 4.63
N LYS A 195 -12.29 9.16 5.44
CA LYS A 195 -11.45 8.43 6.42
C LYS A 195 -12.23 7.75 7.54
N LYS A 196 -13.47 8.14 7.80
CA LYS A 196 -14.30 7.49 8.84
C LYS A 196 -14.72 6.06 8.48
N PHE A 197 -14.60 5.60 7.24
CA PHE A 197 -15.38 4.46 6.76
C PHE A 197 -14.63 3.19 6.32
N THR A 198 -13.30 3.11 6.23
CA THR A 198 -12.67 1.80 5.93
C THR A 198 -11.25 1.67 6.43
N ARG A 199 -10.99 0.58 7.20
CA ARG A 199 -9.65 -0.01 7.33
C ARG A 199 -9.55 -1.15 6.32
N PRO A 200 -8.45 -1.29 5.57
CA PRO A 200 -8.24 -2.50 4.77
C PRO A 200 -8.25 -3.71 5.71
N VAL A 201 -9.06 -4.69 5.38
CA VAL A 201 -9.20 -5.92 6.18
C VAL A 201 -8.02 -6.82 5.85
N SER A 202 -7.08 -6.95 6.78
CA SER A 202 -6.00 -7.94 6.68
C SER A 202 -6.50 -9.29 7.20
N GLU A 203 -6.63 -10.28 6.31
CA GLU A 203 -6.99 -11.65 6.70
C GLU A 203 -5.96 -12.22 7.68
N ILE A 204 -4.68 -11.97 7.45
CA ILE A 204 -3.60 -12.46 8.32
C ILE A 204 -3.69 -11.82 9.71
N GLN A 205 -3.92 -10.51 9.80
CA GLN A 205 -4.10 -9.86 11.11
C GLN A 205 -5.31 -10.42 11.85
N ASP A 206 -6.40 -10.68 11.16
CA ASP A 206 -7.60 -11.28 11.74
C ASP A 206 -7.34 -12.71 12.20
N VAL A 207 -6.62 -13.51 11.42
CA VAL A 207 -6.21 -14.85 11.82
C VAL A 207 -5.26 -14.82 13.01
N VAL A 208 -4.26 -13.96 13.00
CA VAL A 208 -3.35 -13.76 14.14
C VAL A 208 -4.13 -13.34 15.39
N ASN A 209 -5.06 -12.40 15.27
CA ASN A 209 -5.91 -11.96 16.37
C ASN A 209 -6.80 -13.10 16.92
N ARG A 210 -7.35 -13.95 16.04
CA ARG A 210 -8.09 -15.15 16.45
C ARG A 210 -7.20 -16.15 17.18
N LEU A 211 -6.01 -16.42 16.66
CA LEU A 211 -5.04 -17.28 17.33
C LEU A 211 -4.68 -16.75 18.72
N LEU A 212 -4.40 -15.44 18.81
CA LEU A 212 -4.12 -14.78 20.09
C LEU A 212 -5.31 -14.87 21.07
N ALA A 213 -6.54 -14.74 20.57
CA ALA A 213 -7.73 -14.91 21.40
C ALA A 213 -7.87 -16.36 21.89
N TRP A 214 -7.64 -17.37 21.04
CA TRP A 214 -7.66 -18.78 21.45
C TRP A 214 -6.59 -19.08 22.51
N MET A 215 -5.38 -18.53 22.35
CA MET A 215 -4.31 -18.67 23.34
C MET A 215 -4.66 -18.01 24.68
N LEU A 216 -5.28 -16.83 24.64
CA LEU A 216 -5.76 -16.17 25.85
C LEU A 216 -6.83 -16.98 26.57
N TRP A 217 -7.81 -17.54 25.85
CA TRP A 217 -8.83 -18.41 26.43
C TRP A 217 -8.24 -19.71 26.99
N SER A 218 -7.28 -20.32 26.23
CA SER A 218 -6.55 -21.51 26.73
C SER A 218 -5.79 -21.18 28.00
N PHE A 219 -5.13 -20.04 28.10
CA PHE A 219 -4.44 -19.57 29.28
C PHE A 219 -5.40 -19.43 30.47
N LEU A 220 -6.53 -18.73 30.30
CA LEU A 220 -7.51 -18.50 31.36
C LEU A 220 -8.12 -19.81 31.88
N LEU A 221 -8.36 -20.78 30.97
CA LEU A 221 -8.91 -22.09 31.33
C LEU A 221 -7.87 -22.97 32.02
N LEU A 222 -6.63 -22.99 31.53
CA LEU A 222 -5.60 -23.92 32.00
C LEU A 222 -4.79 -23.38 33.18
N ALA A 223 -4.75 -22.07 33.41
CA ALA A 223 -3.99 -21.52 34.54
C ALA A 223 -4.46 -22.04 35.90
N PRO A 224 -5.76 -22.06 36.23
CA PRO A 224 -6.23 -22.66 37.50
C PRO A 224 -5.92 -24.14 37.56
N LEU A 225 -6.11 -24.89 36.48
CA LEU A 225 -5.80 -26.33 36.42
C LEU A 225 -4.31 -26.58 36.66
N GLN A 226 -3.44 -25.83 36.02
CA GLN A 226 -1.99 -25.99 36.18
C GLN A 226 -1.53 -25.68 37.60
N VAL A 227 -1.99 -24.58 38.19
CA VAL A 227 -1.66 -24.20 39.55
C VAL A 227 -2.17 -25.27 40.53
N TRP A 228 -3.43 -25.71 40.36
CA TRP A 228 -4.03 -26.76 41.22
C TRP A 228 -3.26 -28.09 41.14
N THR A 229 -2.88 -28.49 39.90
CA THR A 229 -2.09 -29.73 39.71
C THR A 229 -0.74 -29.65 40.42
N GLN A 230 0.01 -28.55 40.17
CA GLN A 230 1.36 -28.42 40.76
C GLN A 230 1.35 -28.29 42.30
N LEU A 231 0.28 -27.78 42.91
CA LEU A 231 0.12 -27.75 44.34
C LEU A 231 -0.21 -29.14 44.95
N ARG A 232 -0.71 -30.10 44.14
CA ARG A 232 -1.12 -31.46 44.62
C ARG A 232 -0.11 -32.54 44.33
N VAL A 233 0.78 -32.34 43.38
CA VAL A 233 1.71 -33.38 42.86
C VAL A 233 2.74 -33.68 43.89
N ASP A 234 2.93 -33.49 44.96
CA ASP A 234 3.70 -33.99 46.13
C ASP A 234 3.32 -33.19 47.37
N GLY A 235 2.80 -33.90 48.38
CA GLY A 235 2.32 -33.32 49.63
C GLY A 235 3.38 -32.55 50.45
N ASP A 236 4.66 -32.66 50.11
CA ASP A 236 5.79 -31.99 50.75
C ASP A 236 6.44 -30.87 49.90
N ARG A 237 5.96 -30.61 48.69
CA ARG A 237 6.55 -29.54 47.85
C ARG A 237 6.20 -28.17 48.36
N ASN A 238 7.24 -27.37 48.55
CA ASN A 238 7.14 -25.96 48.89
C ASN A 238 6.32 -25.22 47.82
N TRP A 239 5.41 -24.31 48.22
CA TRP A 239 4.59 -23.50 47.32
C TRP A 239 5.41 -22.75 46.26
N GLN A 240 6.70 -22.44 46.55
CA GLN A 240 7.62 -21.81 45.64
C GLN A 240 7.87 -22.68 44.42
N GLU A 241 8.17 -23.96 44.58
CA GLU A 241 8.42 -24.89 43.48
C GLU A 241 7.17 -25.11 42.62
N ALA A 242 6.03 -25.30 43.28
CA ALA A 242 4.74 -25.40 42.60
C ALA A 242 4.43 -24.15 41.76
N THR A 243 4.77 -22.96 42.28
CA THR A 243 4.62 -21.70 41.53
C THR A 243 5.57 -21.62 40.33
N VAL A 244 6.85 -21.99 40.50
CA VAL A 244 7.85 -22.01 39.44
C VAL A 244 7.40 -22.92 38.28
N ARG A 245 7.02 -24.16 38.57
CA ARG A 245 6.55 -25.12 37.57
C ARG A 245 5.20 -24.72 36.93
N SER A 246 4.32 -24.05 37.67
CA SER A 246 3.09 -23.49 37.15
C SER A 246 3.39 -22.39 36.11
N VAL A 247 4.28 -21.47 36.46
CA VAL A 247 4.70 -20.39 35.57
C VAL A 247 5.37 -20.94 34.30
N ALA A 248 6.19 -22.00 34.42
CA ALA A 248 6.82 -22.62 33.25
C ALA A 248 5.79 -23.10 32.21
N GLY A 249 4.75 -23.80 32.62
CA GLY A 249 3.66 -24.25 31.76
C GLY A 249 2.91 -23.09 31.15
N LEU A 250 2.59 -22.07 31.94
CA LEU A 250 1.79 -20.92 31.51
C LEU A 250 2.55 -19.99 30.54
N VAL A 251 3.84 -19.75 30.75
CA VAL A 251 4.70 -19.00 29.80
C VAL A 251 4.77 -19.73 28.45
N GLY A 252 4.72 -21.06 28.44
CA GLY A 252 4.70 -21.88 27.25
C GLY A 252 3.51 -21.59 26.30
N ILE A 253 2.34 -21.23 26.85
CA ILE A 253 1.13 -20.90 26.05
C ILE A 253 1.25 -19.53 25.36
N ILE A 254 2.07 -18.64 25.88
CA ILE A 254 2.13 -17.25 25.38
C ILE A 254 3.00 -17.17 24.13
N PRO A 255 2.48 -16.61 23.01
CA PRO A 255 3.24 -16.46 21.75
C PRO A 255 4.09 -15.19 21.77
N GLU A 256 5.14 -15.17 22.57
CA GLU A 256 5.94 -13.99 22.92
C GLU A 256 6.51 -13.19 21.72
N GLY A 257 6.66 -13.80 20.54
CA GLY A 257 7.29 -13.16 19.39
C GLY A 257 6.40 -12.98 18.16
N LEU A 258 5.24 -13.62 18.09
CA LEU A 258 4.43 -13.69 16.85
C LEU A 258 3.98 -12.31 16.36
N VAL A 259 3.49 -11.44 17.26
CA VAL A 259 3.01 -10.09 16.92
C VAL A 259 4.17 -9.22 16.44
N VAL A 260 5.31 -9.26 17.14
CA VAL A 260 6.51 -8.51 16.78
C VAL A 260 7.03 -8.92 15.40
N LEU A 261 7.13 -10.24 15.16
CA LEU A 261 7.61 -10.78 13.89
C LEU A 261 6.65 -10.49 12.73
N THR A 262 5.34 -10.46 12.97
CA THR A 262 4.35 -10.02 11.99
C THR A 262 4.62 -8.57 11.58
N THR A 263 4.79 -7.69 12.55
CA THR A 263 5.10 -6.27 12.30
C THR A 263 6.43 -6.10 11.56
N ILE A 264 7.47 -6.85 11.96
CA ILE A 264 8.78 -6.84 11.28
C ILE A 264 8.64 -7.24 9.81
N THR A 265 7.88 -8.28 9.53
CA THR A 265 7.71 -8.81 8.18
C THR A 265 7.03 -7.78 7.27
N PHE A 266 5.94 -7.16 7.73
CA PHE A 266 5.30 -6.07 6.99
C PHE A 266 6.21 -4.86 6.80
N LEU A 267 6.94 -4.48 7.84
CA LEU A 267 7.85 -3.34 7.78
C LEU A 267 9.00 -3.56 6.78
N THR A 268 9.62 -4.74 6.80
CA THR A 268 10.70 -5.07 5.86
C THR A 268 10.22 -5.02 4.41
N ALA A 269 8.99 -5.47 4.15
CA ALA A 269 8.36 -5.37 2.83
C ALA A 269 8.07 -3.92 2.44
N ALA A 270 7.51 -3.11 3.34
CA ALA A 270 7.26 -1.69 3.08
C ALA A 270 8.55 -0.92 2.77
N VAL A 271 9.65 -1.21 3.49
CA VAL A 271 10.98 -0.62 3.21
C VAL A 271 11.54 -1.11 1.87
N ALA A 272 11.35 -2.39 1.52
CA ALA A 272 11.78 -2.92 0.23
C ALA A 272 11.03 -2.26 -0.93
N LEU A 273 9.70 -2.10 -0.80
CA LEU A 273 8.83 -1.42 -1.77
C LEU A 273 9.17 0.07 -1.91
N SER A 274 9.44 0.74 -0.79
CA SER A 274 9.85 2.16 -0.80
C SER A 274 11.14 2.39 -1.59
N ARG A 275 12.11 1.47 -1.52
CA ARG A 275 13.34 1.53 -2.35
C ARG A 275 13.05 1.35 -3.84
N GLN A 276 11.91 0.80 -4.20
CA GLN A 276 11.42 0.61 -5.56
C GLN A 276 10.36 1.64 -5.94
N GLN A 277 10.38 2.81 -5.32
CA GLN A 277 9.46 3.92 -5.60
C GLN A 277 7.98 3.58 -5.36
N VAL A 278 7.67 2.61 -4.49
CA VAL A 278 6.31 2.28 -4.06
C VAL A 278 6.14 2.68 -2.60
N LEU A 279 5.37 3.74 -2.33
CA LEU A 279 5.04 4.18 -0.99
C LEU A 279 3.82 3.41 -0.47
N VAL A 280 4.02 2.64 0.60
CA VAL A 280 2.95 1.96 1.31
C VAL A 280 2.43 2.86 2.42
N GLN A 281 1.19 3.29 2.34
CA GLN A 281 0.56 4.14 3.37
C GLN A 281 0.01 3.33 4.55
N GLN A 282 -0.44 2.09 4.27
CA GLN A 282 -0.97 1.16 5.27
C GLN A 282 -0.30 -0.20 5.11
N LEU A 283 0.34 -0.70 6.17
CA LEU A 283 1.10 -1.96 6.13
C LEU A 283 0.27 -3.18 5.65
N PRO A 284 -1.01 -3.35 6.02
CA PRO A 284 -1.85 -4.44 5.52
C PRO A 284 -2.03 -4.47 3.99
N ALA A 285 -1.90 -3.34 3.30
CA ALA A 285 -2.03 -3.26 1.86
C ALA A 285 -1.06 -4.19 1.10
N VAL A 286 0.13 -4.42 1.68
CA VAL A 286 1.14 -5.33 1.11
C VAL A 286 0.61 -6.78 1.04
N GLU A 287 -0.12 -7.21 2.06
CA GLU A 287 -0.76 -8.52 2.09
C GLU A 287 -1.92 -8.60 1.09
N THR A 288 -2.80 -7.59 1.12
CA THR A 288 -3.98 -7.55 0.26
C THR A 288 -3.58 -7.62 -1.22
N LEU A 289 -2.52 -6.90 -1.61
CA LEU A 289 -2.01 -6.94 -2.98
C LEU A 289 -1.58 -8.35 -3.43
N ALA A 290 -1.04 -9.17 -2.54
CA ALA A 290 -0.66 -10.55 -2.85
C ALA A 290 -1.85 -11.48 -3.14
N ARG A 291 -3.04 -11.09 -2.67
CA ARG A 291 -4.30 -11.84 -2.76
C ARG A 291 -5.19 -11.37 -3.90
N VAL A 292 -4.85 -10.28 -4.56
CA VAL A 292 -5.64 -9.68 -5.63
C VAL A 292 -5.96 -10.71 -6.71
N SER A 293 -7.25 -10.87 -6.99
CA SER A 293 -7.79 -11.69 -8.07
C SER A 293 -8.30 -10.86 -9.24
N VAL A 294 -8.66 -9.59 -9.00
CA VAL A 294 -9.10 -8.64 -10.02
C VAL A 294 -8.36 -7.32 -9.89
N LEU A 295 -7.81 -6.84 -11.00
CA LEU A 295 -7.20 -5.51 -11.09
C LEU A 295 -8.06 -4.61 -11.98
N CYS A 296 -8.68 -3.59 -11.39
CA CYS A 296 -9.37 -2.54 -12.10
C CYS A 296 -8.37 -1.39 -12.36
N VAL A 297 -8.23 -0.99 -13.61
CA VAL A 297 -7.30 0.09 -14.00
C VAL A 297 -8.06 1.23 -14.65
N ASP A 298 -7.74 2.46 -14.29
CA ASP A 298 -8.15 3.61 -15.09
C ASP A 298 -7.28 3.70 -16.35
N LYS A 299 -7.82 4.25 -17.45
CA LYS A 299 -7.07 4.42 -18.70
C LYS A 299 -6.01 5.50 -18.56
N THR A 300 -6.47 6.71 -18.21
CA THR A 300 -5.67 7.93 -18.21
C THR A 300 -4.67 7.94 -17.07
N GLY A 301 -3.43 8.36 -17.31
CA GLY A 301 -2.40 8.41 -16.28
C GLY A 301 -1.92 7.04 -15.76
N THR A 302 -2.67 5.93 -15.98
CA THR A 302 -2.31 4.57 -15.58
C THR A 302 -1.79 3.73 -16.76
N LEU A 303 -2.63 3.42 -17.76
CA LEU A 303 -2.20 2.70 -18.97
C LEU A 303 -1.52 3.63 -19.95
N THR A 304 -1.84 4.91 -19.89
CA THR A 304 -1.25 5.98 -20.71
C THR A 304 -0.38 6.88 -19.83
N THR A 305 0.49 7.67 -20.49
CA THR A 305 1.37 8.65 -19.79
C THR A 305 0.66 9.95 -19.45
N GLY A 306 -0.56 10.17 -19.96
CA GLY A 306 -1.23 11.48 -19.96
C GLY A 306 -0.65 12.46 -20.99
N ILE A 307 0.43 12.09 -21.69
CA ILE A 307 1.03 12.90 -22.75
C ILE A 307 0.28 12.64 -24.04
N MET A 308 -0.20 13.73 -24.66
CA MET A 308 -0.82 13.67 -25.97
C MET A 308 0.26 13.59 -27.06
N GLN A 309 0.07 12.70 -28.02
CA GLN A 309 0.93 12.55 -29.19
C GLN A 309 0.12 12.79 -30.45
N CYS A 310 0.65 13.63 -31.37
CA CYS A 310 0.04 13.91 -32.60
C CYS A 310 0.56 12.96 -33.70
N ASP A 311 -0.36 12.32 -34.43
CA ASP A 311 -0.03 11.49 -35.59
C ASP A 311 0.37 12.40 -36.79
N PRO A 312 0.96 11.87 -37.86
CA PRO A 312 1.19 12.61 -39.10
C PRO A 312 -0.08 13.25 -39.65
N LEU A 313 0.06 14.40 -40.27
CA LEU A 313 -1.04 15.16 -40.84
C LEU A 313 -1.71 14.41 -42.01
N LEU A 314 -3.03 14.31 -42.00
CA LEU A 314 -3.79 13.80 -43.14
C LEU A 314 -4.33 14.98 -43.99
N VAL A 315 -3.61 15.35 -45.04
CA VAL A 315 -4.03 16.39 -45.94
C VAL A 315 -5.28 15.96 -46.74
N LEU A 316 -6.29 16.82 -46.84
CA LEU A 316 -7.58 16.51 -47.49
C LEU A 316 -7.68 17.00 -48.93
N ASN A 317 -7.12 18.14 -49.22
CA ASN A 317 -7.15 18.80 -50.51
C ASN A 317 -5.73 19.18 -51.00
N SER A 318 -5.59 19.93 -52.09
CA SER A 318 -4.30 20.26 -52.68
C SER A 318 -3.55 21.40 -51.94
N TYR A 319 -3.54 21.35 -50.61
CA TYR A 319 -2.74 22.25 -49.77
C TYR A 319 -1.29 21.75 -49.65
N ASP A 320 -0.35 22.69 -49.52
CA ASP A 320 1.03 22.34 -49.19
C ASP A 320 1.15 21.93 -47.73
N GLU A 321 1.70 20.75 -47.50
CA GLU A 321 1.88 20.21 -46.16
C GLU A 321 2.74 21.12 -45.28
N THR A 322 3.73 21.81 -45.86
CA THR A 322 4.61 22.75 -45.14
C THR A 322 3.84 23.98 -44.66
N GLU A 323 2.95 24.53 -45.51
CA GLU A 323 2.08 25.65 -45.12
C GLU A 323 1.13 25.22 -43.98
N LEU A 324 0.54 24.03 -44.04
CA LEU A 324 -0.34 23.54 -43.03
C LEU A 324 0.39 23.31 -41.69
N GLN A 325 1.65 22.85 -41.73
CA GLN A 325 2.47 22.69 -40.52
C GLN A 325 2.79 24.06 -39.88
N ASP A 326 3.12 25.07 -40.64
CA ASP A 326 3.39 26.43 -40.15
C ASP A 326 2.11 27.06 -39.53
N VAL A 327 0.95 26.87 -40.17
CA VAL A 327 -0.35 27.30 -39.64
C VAL A 327 -0.65 26.60 -38.30
N LEU A 328 -0.42 25.28 -38.20
CA LEU A 328 -0.63 24.53 -36.96
C LEU A 328 0.33 24.98 -35.86
N GLY A 329 1.59 25.28 -36.23
CA GLY A 329 2.56 25.86 -35.31
C GLY A 329 2.10 27.22 -34.77
N ALA A 330 1.63 28.12 -35.66
CA ALA A 330 1.09 29.41 -35.24
C ALA A 330 -0.19 29.29 -34.37
N LEU A 331 -1.07 28.34 -34.71
CA LEU A 331 -2.25 28.03 -33.87
C LEU A 331 -1.88 27.46 -32.49
N ALA A 332 -0.76 26.76 -32.39
CA ALA A 332 -0.27 26.15 -31.16
C ALA A 332 0.57 27.12 -30.31
N ASP A 333 1.08 28.20 -30.90
CA ASP A 333 1.88 29.24 -30.20
C ASP A 333 0.95 30.15 -29.39
N ASP A 334 0.46 29.61 -28.27
CA ASP A 334 -0.50 30.23 -27.36
C ASP A 334 -0.01 30.02 -25.91
N LEU A 335 0.14 31.10 -25.16
CA LEU A 335 0.58 31.05 -23.76
C LEU A 335 -0.38 30.22 -22.87
N ALA A 336 -1.63 30.09 -23.28
CA ALA A 336 -2.66 29.30 -22.62
C ALA A 336 -2.94 27.95 -23.32
N ALA A 337 -1.95 27.40 -24.07
CA ALA A 337 -2.10 26.18 -24.84
C ALA A 337 -2.46 24.97 -23.92
N ASN A 338 -3.60 24.35 -24.17
CA ASN A 338 -3.96 23.09 -23.56
C ASN A 338 -3.09 21.92 -24.07
N ALA A 339 -3.15 20.75 -23.42
CA ALA A 339 -2.34 19.57 -23.78
C ALA A 339 -2.46 19.18 -25.27
N THR A 340 -3.63 19.38 -25.88
CA THR A 340 -3.88 19.12 -27.31
C THR A 340 -3.07 20.06 -28.20
N LEU A 341 -3.10 21.36 -27.91
CA LEU A 341 -2.33 22.37 -28.67
C LEU A 341 -0.82 22.22 -28.44
N GLN A 342 -0.40 21.90 -27.22
CA GLN A 342 1.01 21.58 -26.90
C GLN A 342 1.52 20.40 -27.73
N ALA A 343 0.72 19.32 -27.86
CA ALA A 343 1.08 18.18 -28.70
C ALA A 343 1.19 18.55 -30.20
N ILE A 344 0.31 19.43 -30.68
CA ILE A 344 0.37 19.95 -32.06
C ILE A 344 1.64 20.79 -32.24
N GLY A 345 1.94 21.74 -31.35
CA GLY A 345 3.12 22.60 -31.43
C GLY A 345 4.45 21.84 -31.31
N GLN A 346 4.49 20.78 -30.52
CA GLN A 346 5.67 19.90 -30.44
C GLN A 346 5.91 19.13 -31.74
N LYS A 347 4.84 18.68 -32.40
CA LYS A 347 4.93 17.91 -33.64
C LYS A 347 5.16 18.81 -34.88
N PHE A 348 4.53 19.96 -34.89
CA PHE A 348 4.56 20.91 -35.99
C PHE A 348 5.06 22.30 -35.50
N PRO A 349 6.36 22.42 -35.18
CA PRO A 349 6.92 23.71 -34.78
C PRO A 349 6.89 24.68 -35.97
N SER A 350 6.46 25.92 -35.75
CA SER A 350 6.49 26.94 -36.78
C SER A 350 7.93 27.18 -37.26
N THR A 351 8.18 26.98 -38.56
CA THR A 351 9.50 27.16 -39.18
C THR A 351 9.72 28.58 -39.68
N GLN A 352 8.62 29.32 -39.91
CA GLN A 352 8.62 30.70 -40.31
C GLN A 352 7.75 31.53 -39.37
N ALA A 353 8.18 32.75 -39.03
CA ALA A 353 7.36 33.69 -38.28
C ALA A 353 6.15 34.12 -39.13
N MET A 354 5.04 33.36 -38.98
CA MET A 354 3.79 33.70 -39.68
C MET A 354 3.17 34.94 -39.05
N HIS A 355 2.81 35.92 -39.88
CA HIS A 355 2.21 37.18 -39.42
C HIS A 355 0.74 36.94 -39.05
N VAL A 356 0.48 36.78 -37.74
CA VAL A 356 -0.88 36.63 -37.21
C VAL A 356 -1.50 38.00 -37.00
N ILE A 357 -2.51 38.32 -37.78
CA ILE A 357 -3.22 39.62 -37.77
C ILE A 357 -4.24 39.66 -36.62
N ALA A 358 -4.98 38.57 -36.41
CA ALA A 358 -6.00 38.42 -35.38
C ALA A 358 -6.12 36.97 -34.93
N HIS A 359 -6.59 36.74 -33.72
CA HIS A 359 -6.87 35.40 -33.23
C HIS A 359 -8.18 35.34 -32.44
N ILE A 360 -8.83 34.19 -32.47
CA ILE A 360 -9.94 33.82 -31.59
C ILE A 360 -9.46 32.64 -30.76
N PRO A 361 -9.37 32.76 -29.42
CA PRO A 361 -8.94 31.70 -28.56
C PRO A 361 -9.94 30.53 -28.59
N PHE A 362 -9.49 29.34 -28.14
CA PHE A 362 -10.36 28.17 -28.02
C PHE A 362 -11.47 28.43 -27.01
N ASP A 363 -12.67 28.03 -27.38
CA ASP A 363 -13.86 28.08 -26.50
C ASP A 363 -14.51 26.71 -26.50
N SER A 364 -14.68 26.13 -25.29
CA SER A 364 -15.25 24.80 -25.10
C SER A 364 -16.70 24.68 -25.56
N LEU A 365 -17.46 25.78 -25.58
CA LEU A 365 -18.84 25.80 -26.11
C LEU A 365 -18.83 25.81 -27.63
N LYS A 366 -17.92 26.55 -28.23
CA LYS A 366 -17.78 26.64 -29.70
C LYS A 366 -17.03 25.45 -30.28
N LYS A 367 -16.14 24.83 -29.52
CA LYS A 367 -15.27 23.71 -29.90
C LYS A 367 -14.32 23.99 -31.05
N TRP A 368 -13.93 25.25 -31.25
CA TRP A 368 -12.93 25.66 -32.25
C TRP A 368 -12.16 26.90 -31.79
N LYS A 369 -10.99 27.10 -32.40
CA LYS A 369 -10.18 28.34 -32.36
C LYS A 369 -9.80 28.75 -33.76
N ALA A 370 -9.36 29.99 -33.93
CA ALA A 370 -8.98 30.49 -35.27
C ALA A 370 -7.86 31.54 -35.18
N ILE A 371 -7.10 31.64 -36.26
CA ILE A 371 -6.16 32.73 -36.53
C ILE A 371 -6.44 33.33 -37.92
N GLN A 372 -6.19 34.62 -38.06
CA GLN A 372 -6.16 35.31 -39.33
C GLN A 372 -4.72 35.61 -39.73
N VAL A 373 -4.35 35.23 -40.92
CA VAL A 373 -3.07 35.49 -41.56
C VAL A 373 -3.28 36.21 -42.89
N ASP A 374 -2.22 36.59 -43.56
CA ASP A 374 -2.33 37.34 -44.86
C ASP A 374 -3.08 36.54 -45.94
N SER A 375 -3.03 35.22 -45.95
CA SER A 375 -3.71 34.33 -46.89
C SER A 375 -5.18 34.03 -46.58
N GLY A 376 -5.72 34.53 -45.45
CA GLY A 376 -7.09 34.26 -45.03
C GLY A 376 -7.18 33.86 -43.56
N SER A 377 -8.25 33.15 -43.19
CA SER A 377 -8.50 32.70 -41.81
C SER A 377 -8.47 31.20 -41.73
N TRP A 378 -7.80 30.69 -40.69
CA TRP A 378 -7.65 29.27 -40.39
C TRP A 378 -8.38 28.89 -39.11
N TYR A 379 -9.14 27.81 -39.15
CA TYR A 379 -9.98 27.32 -38.07
C TYR A 379 -9.53 25.91 -37.65
N LEU A 380 -9.27 25.69 -36.40
CA LEU A 380 -8.94 24.39 -35.83
C LEU A 380 -9.99 24.00 -34.81
N GLY A 381 -10.66 22.86 -35.02
CA GLY A 381 -11.72 22.46 -34.09
C GLY A 381 -12.36 21.11 -34.38
N ALA A 382 -13.52 20.88 -33.78
CA ALA A 382 -14.28 19.66 -33.93
C ALA A 382 -14.79 19.48 -35.37
N PRO A 383 -14.52 18.33 -36.02
CA PRO A 383 -14.93 18.11 -37.42
C PRO A 383 -16.44 18.27 -37.66
N GLU A 384 -17.26 17.83 -36.68
CA GLU A 384 -18.72 17.93 -36.74
C GLU A 384 -19.24 19.36 -36.71
N ILE A 385 -18.43 20.33 -36.26
CA ILE A 385 -18.75 21.76 -36.24
C ILE A 385 -18.24 22.43 -37.49
N LEU A 386 -16.98 22.16 -37.87
CA LEU A 386 -16.33 22.85 -39.00
C LEU A 386 -16.70 22.26 -40.36
N SER A 387 -17.17 21.01 -40.46
CA SER A 387 -17.54 20.33 -41.71
C SER A 387 -18.72 19.38 -41.52
N SER A 388 -19.86 19.90 -41.04
CA SER A 388 -21.04 19.12 -40.73
C SER A 388 -21.71 18.42 -41.92
N THR A 389 -21.46 18.89 -43.16
CA THR A 389 -22.13 18.43 -44.38
C THR A 389 -21.27 17.56 -45.27
N ASP A 390 -19.96 17.50 -45.08
CA ASP A 390 -19.07 16.72 -45.95
C ASP A 390 -18.93 15.27 -45.44
N VAL A 391 -19.74 14.38 -46.04
CA VAL A 391 -19.76 12.97 -45.73
C VAL A 391 -18.40 12.28 -45.94
N SER A 392 -17.58 12.76 -46.88
CA SER A 392 -16.27 12.16 -47.17
C SER A 392 -15.26 12.44 -46.05
N VAL A 393 -15.28 13.67 -45.54
CA VAL A 393 -14.46 14.07 -44.37
C VAL A 393 -14.91 13.33 -43.12
N LEU A 394 -16.21 13.29 -42.85
CA LEU A 394 -16.75 12.61 -41.68
C LEU A 394 -16.46 11.09 -41.67
N ARG A 395 -16.42 10.44 -42.84
CA ARG A 395 -16.00 9.03 -42.92
C ARG A 395 -14.54 8.87 -42.54
N LYS A 396 -13.63 9.67 -43.03
CA LYS A 396 -12.21 9.66 -42.66
C LYS A 396 -12.01 9.94 -41.17
N VAL A 397 -12.82 10.85 -40.60
CA VAL A 397 -12.83 11.14 -39.18
C VAL A 397 -13.23 9.87 -38.37
N GLN A 398 -14.28 9.15 -38.81
CA GLN A 398 -14.70 7.88 -38.16
C GLN A 398 -13.61 6.83 -38.23
N ASP A 399 -12.95 6.66 -39.39
CA ASP A 399 -11.86 5.70 -39.55
C ASP A 399 -10.69 5.99 -38.59
N LEU A 400 -10.30 7.26 -38.46
CA LEU A 400 -9.28 7.69 -37.51
C LEU A 400 -9.74 7.54 -36.04
N ALA A 401 -10.99 7.88 -35.74
CA ALA A 401 -11.55 7.76 -34.40
C ALA A 401 -11.64 6.28 -33.94
N HIS A 402 -11.87 5.33 -34.86
CA HIS A 402 -11.82 3.89 -34.55
C HIS A 402 -10.45 3.42 -34.08
N THR A 403 -9.36 4.15 -34.38
CA THR A 403 -8.03 3.88 -33.83
C THR A 403 -7.84 4.39 -32.40
N GLY A 404 -8.87 5.00 -31.81
CA GLY A 404 -8.83 5.60 -30.46
C GLY A 404 -8.29 7.04 -30.46
N ALA A 405 -8.11 7.66 -31.63
CA ALA A 405 -7.64 9.04 -31.73
C ALA A 405 -8.77 10.06 -31.53
N ARG A 406 -8.45 11.17 -30.88
CA ARG A 406 -9.22 12.41 -30.98
C ARG A 406 -8.86 13.07 -32.32
N VAL A 407 -9.84 13.32 -33.16
CA VAL A 407 -9.62 13.91 -34.46
C VAL A 407 -10.04 15.39 -34.46
N LEU A 408 -9.14 16.25 -34.90
CA LEU A 408 -9.43 17.67 -35.16
C LEU A 408 -9.39 17.94 -36.65
N LEU A 409 -10.16 18.92 -37.09
CA LEU A 409 -10.17 19.42 -38.46
C LEU A 409 -9.50 20.80 -38.50
N LEU A 410 -8.56 20.95 -39.40
CA LEU A 410 -8.06 22.26 -39.85
C LEU A 410 -8.81 22.65 -41.12
N ALA A 411 -9.44 23.83 -41.12
CA ALA A 411 -10.20 24.35 -42.23
C ALA A 411 -9.79 25.79 -42.56
N HIS A 412 -9.86 26.17 -43.82
CA HIS A 412 -9.48 27.47 -44.34
C HIS A 412 -10.70 28.25 -44.86
N SER A 413 -10.66 29.57 -44.71
CA SER A 413 -11.59 30.49 -45.37
C SER A 413 -10.85 31.71 -45.87
N PRO A 414 -11.13 32.18 -47.11
CA PRO A 414 -10.51 33.39 -47.65
C PRO A 414 -11.06 34.68 -47.00
N THR A 415 -12.10 34.56 -46.15
CA THR A 415 -12.71 35.73 -45.51
C THR A 415 -11.99 36.07 -44.18
N PRO A 416 -11.93 37.37 -43.81
CA PRO A 416 -11.39 37.78 -42.51
C PRO A 416 -12.18 37.20 -41.37
N LEU A 417 -11.54 37.07 -40.18
CA LEU A 417 -12.20 36.61 -38.96
C LEU A 417 -13.36 37.51 -38.57
N THR A 418 -14.53 36.93 -38.42
CA THR A 418 -15.70 37.57 -37.83
C THR A 418 -15.86 37.13 -36.38
N GLN A 419 -15.98 38.05 -35.43
CA GLN A 419 -16.18 37.73 -34.05
C GLN A 419 -17.42 36.83 -33.88
N ASN A 420 -17.21 35.65 -33.30
CA ASN A 420 -18.23 34.71 -32.82
C ASN A 420 -19.05 33.90 -33.87
N ALA A 421 -18.76 33.99 -35.18
CA ALA A 421 -19.46 33.22 -36.20
C ALA A 421 -18.49 32.47 -37.12
N LEU A 422 -18.87 31.26 -37.54
CA LEU A 422 -18.17 30.53 -38.59
C LEU A 422 -18.56 31.11 -39.93
N PRO A 423 -17.62 31.26 -40.89
CA PRO A 423 -17.93 31.71 -42.24
C PRO A 423 -18.78 30.67 -42.98
N SER A 424 -19.58 31.14 -43.94
CA SER A 424 -20.44 30.27 -44.78
C SER A 424 -19.65 29.35 -45.70
N GLN A 425 -18.38 29.69 -46.00
CA GLN A 425 -17.45 28.89 -46.81
C GLN A 425 -16.24 28.52 -45.95
N LEU A 426 -16.21 27.28 -45.49
CA LEU A 426 -15.06 26.64 -44.85
C LEU A 426 -14.62 25.47 -45.71
N GLU A 427 -13.36 25.49 -46.11
CA GLU A 427 -12.76 24.43 -46.90
C GLU A 427 -11.92 23.53 -45.99
N PRO A 428 -12.24 22.23 -45.86
CA PRO A 428 -11.44 21.28 -45.09
C PRO A 428 -10.03 21.15 -45.68
N ALA A 429 -8.99 21.40 -44.89
CA ALA A 429 -7.60 21.37 -45.32
C ALA A 429 -6.85 20.12 -44.83
N ALA A 430 -7.01 19.76 -43.55
CA ALA A 430 -6.35 18.58 -42.99
C ALA A 430 -7.05 18.03 -41.75
N LEU A 431 -6.87 16.73 -41.49
CA LEU A 431 -7.24 16.08 -40.24
C LEU A 431 -6.00 15.82 -39.39
N ILE A 432 -6.11 16.12 -38.12
CA ILE A 432 -5.09 15.92 -37.10
C ILE A 432 -5.61 14.87 -36.11
N ALA A 433 -4.95 13.71 -36.06
CA ALA A 433 -5.26 12.65 -35.10
C ALA A 433 -4.35 12.75 -33.87
N ILE A 434 -4.94 12.83 -32.70
CA ILE A 434 -4.21 12.98 -31.44
C ILE A 434 -4.57 11.80 -30.53
N LYS A 435 -3.56 11.12 -30.02
CA LYS A 435 -3.70 9.95 -29.14
C LYS A 435 -2.95 10.19 -27.85
N GLU A 436 -3.43 9.60 -26.78
CA GLU A 436 -2.62 9.46 -25.58
C GLU A 436 -1.54 8.41 -25.79
N GLN A 437 -0.33 8.72 -25.37
CA GLN A 437 0.78 7.78 -25.44
C GLN A 437 0.58 6.64 -24.47
N VAL A 438 0.46 5.42 -24.97
CA VAL A 438 0.44 4.20 -24.14
C VAL A 438 1.80 3.98 -23.50
N ARG A 439 1.84 3.63 -22.23
CA ARG A 439 3.10 3.34 -21.51
C ARG A 439 3.79 2.12 -22.11
N GLN A 440 5.10 2.22 -22.28
CA GLN A 440 5.91 1.13 -22.84
C GLN A 440 5.89 -0.13 -21.96
N ASP A 441 5.76 0.03 -20.64
CA ASP A 441 5.75 -1.07 -19.66
C ASP A 441 4.35 -1.65 -19.42
N ALA A 442 3.29 -1.03 -19.93
CA ALA A 442 1.91 -1.45 -19.65
C ALA A 442 1.62 -2.87 -20.17
N ALA A 443 1.96 -3.17 -21.43
CA ALA A 443 1.66 -4.48 -22.03
C ALA A 443 2.37 -5.64 -21.29
N LEU A 444 3.63 -5.45 -20.88
CA LEU A 444 4.39 -6.46 -20.13
C LEU A 444 3.80 -6.66 -18.73
N THR A 445 3.39 -5.57 -18.08
CA THR A 445 2.77 -5.62 -16.75
C THR A 445 1.41 -6.32 -16.80
N ILE A 446 0.58 -5.99 -17.78
CA ILE A 446 -0.72 -6.65 -18.00
C ILE A 446 -0.53 -8.14 -18.23
N LYS A 447 0.39 -8.52 -19.12
CA LYS A 447 0.72 -9.94 -19.38
C LYS A 447 1.12 -10.66 -18.10
N TYR A 448 2.00 -10.06 -17.27
CA TYR A 448 2.38 -10.64 -15.98
C TYR A 448 1.16 -10.94 -15.11
N PHE A 449 0.22 -10.01 -14.99
CA PHE A 449 -0.98 -10.20 -14.19
C PHE A 449 -1.86 -11.34 -14.73
N CYS A 450 -2.09 -11.37 -16.04
CA CYS A 450 -2.83 -12.46 -16.70
C CYS A 450 -2.16 -13.84 -16.46
N ASP A 451 -0.83 -13.92 -16.58
CA ASP A 451 -0.06 -15.14 -16.30
C ASP A 451 -0.15 -15.57 -14.82
N GLN A 452 -0.44 -14.62 -13.92
CA GLN A 452 -0.68 -14.88 -12.50
C GLN A 452 -2.14 -15.24 -12.19
N GLY A 453 -3.04 -15.24 -13.18
CA GLY A 453 -4.46 -15.54 -13.04
C GLY A 453 -5.25 -14.38 -12.42
N VAL A 454 -4.80 -13.15 -12.62
CA VAL A 454 -5.52 -11.93 -12.21
C VAL A 454 -6.33 -11.42 -13.40
N ASP A 455 -7.62 -11.24 -13.23
CA ASP A 455 -8.49 -10.64 -14.23
C ASP A 455 -8.32 -9.12 -14.23
N ILE A 456 -8.27 -8.52 -15.44
CA ILE A 456 -8.03 -7.09 -15.57
C ILE A 456 -9.21 -6.42 -16.25
N TYR A 457 -9.74 -5.38 -15.61
CA TYR A 457 -10.81 -4.53 -16.14
C TYR A 457 -10.32 -3.10 -16.33
N VAL A 458 -10.68 -2.47 -17.46
CA VAL A 458 -10.43 -1.05 -17.71
C VAL A 458 -11.72 -0.28 -17.46
N LEU A 459 -11.69 0.69 -16.55
CA LEU A 459 -12.82 1.54 -16.17
C LEU A 459 -12.48 3.00 -16.46
N SER A 460 -13.09 3.62 -17.47
CA SER A 460 -12.76 5.00 -17.87
C SER A 460 -14.00 5.83 -18.16
N GLY A 461 -13.95 7.13 -17.88
CA GLY A 461 -14.95 8.09 -18.30
C GLY A 461 -14.93 8.37 -19.80
N ASP A 462 -13.87 7.97 -20.51
CA ASP A 462 -13.69 8.21 -21.95
C ASP A 462 -14.65 7.38 -22.82
N HIS A 463 -14.73 7.78 -24.10
CA HIS A 463 -15.55 7.07 -25.06
C HIS A 463 -15.12 5.60 -25.21
N PRO A 464 -16.07 4.64 -25.26
CA PRO A 464 -15.75 3.20 -25.28
C PRO A 464 -14.75 2.79 -26.39
N SER A 465 -14.83 3.40 -27.59
CA SER A 465 -13.91 3.09 -28.68
C SER A 465 -12.46 3.48 -28.38
N THR A 466 -12.24 4.61 -27.70
CA THR A 466 -10.91 5.08 -27.29
C THR A 466 -10.32 4.15 -26.21
N VAL A 467 -11.15 3.77 -25.24
CA VAL A 467 -10.73 2.85 -24.19
C VAL A 467 -10.40 1.46 -24.73
N ALA A 468 -11.24 0.96 -25.66
CA ALA A 468 -11.04 -0.33 -26.33
C ALA A 468 -9.74 -0.35 -27.18
N ALA A 469 -9.42 0.76 -27.84
CA ALA A 469 -8.17 0.87 -28.61
C ALA A 469 -6.93 0.76 -27.71
N VAL A 470 -6.90 1.46 -26.57
CA VAL A 470 -5.80 1.38 -25.60
C VAL A 470 -5.74 -0.03 -24.99
N ALA A 471 -6.87 -0.59 -24.59
CA ALA A 471 -6.96 -1.94 -24.02
C ALA A 471 -6.41 -3.01 -24.98
N ARG A 472 -6.78 -2.94 -26.25
CA ARG A 472 -6.27 -3.83 -27.30
C ARG A 472 -4.76 -3.71 -27.48
N ALA A 473 -4.22 -2.47 -27.44
CA ALA A 473 -2.78 -2.21 -27.56
C ALA A 473 -1.96 -2.84 -26.44
N VAL A 474 -2.55 -3.01 -25.24
CA VAL A 474 -1.89 -3.63 -24.07
C VAL A 474 -2.30 -5.09 -23.84
N GLY A 475 -3.17 -5.65 -24.67
CA GLY A 475 -3.56 -7.08 -24.64
C GLY A 475 -4.70 -7.40 -23.68
N ILE A 476 -5.55 -6.42 -23.31
CA ILE A 476 -6.77 -6.63 -22.51
C ILE A 476 -7.94 -6.96 -23.43
N LYS A 477 -8.80 -7.90 -23.00
CA LYS A 477 -9.97 -8.34 -23.74
C LYS A 477 -11.04 -7.23 -23.80
N GLU A 478 -11.76 -7.13 -24.92
CA GLU A 478 -12.79 -6.08 -25.11
C GLU A 478 -13.99 -6.20 -24.16
N ASP A 479 -14.35 -7.41 -23.73
CA ASP A 479 -15.42 -7.66 -22.76
C ASP A 479 -15.08 -7.16 -21.34
N HIS A 480 -13.79 -6.92 -21.06
CA HIS A 480 -13.30 -6.34 -19.82
C HIS A 480 -13.17 -4.80 -19.87
N VAL A 481 -13.63 -4.16 -20.94
CA VAL A 481 -13.53 -2.70 -21.12
C VAL A 481 -14.87 -2.03 -20.85
N ARG A 482 -14.85 -0.98 -20.02
CA ARG A 482 -16.00 -0.12 -19.76
C ARG A 482 -15.64 1.34 -19.95
N GLY A 483 -16.25 1.97 -20.94
CA GLY A 483 -16.12 3.40 -21.23
C GLY A 483 -17.37 4.19 -20.82
N ARG A 484 -17.22 5.50 -20.66
CA ARG A 484 -18.25 6.45 -20.18
C ARG A 484 -18.80 6.08 -18.80
N VAL A 485 -17.93 5.56 -17.92
CA VAL A 485 -18.30 5.12 -16.57
C VAL A 485 -18.20 6.29 -15.60
N THR A 486 -19.28 6.62 -14.91
CA THR A 486 -19.29 7.63 -13.85
C THR A 486 -18.55 7.14 -12.59
N PRO A 487 -18.16 8.03 -11.67
CA PRO A 487 -17.53 7.65 -10.39
C PRO A 487 -18.39 6.67 -9.58
N GLU A 488 -19.71 6.86 -9.58
CA GLU A 488 -20.67 5.98 -8.89
C GLU A 488 -20.74 4.61 -9.56
N GLU A 489 -20.79 4.55 -10.88
CA GLU A 489 -20.79 3.29 -11.62
C GLU A 489 -19.47 2.52 -11.45
N LYS A 490 -18.31 3.21 -11.36
CA LYS A 490 -17.02 2.59 -11.02
C LYS A 490 -17.10 1.91 -9.64
N ARG A 491 -17.62 2.62 -8.63
CA ARG A 491 -17.85 2.08 -7.28
C ARG A 491 -18.78 0.88 -7.29
N ASP A 492 -19.92 0.98 -7.97
CA ASP A 492 -20.93 -0.06 -8.02
C ASP A 492 -20.43 -1.31 -8.74
N PHE A 493 -19.58 -1.15 -9.75
CA PHE A 493 -18.92 -2.28 -10.41
C PHE A 493 -17.95 -3.01 -9.46
N ILE A 494 -17.18 -2.29 -8.65
CA ILE A 494 -16.33 -2.89 -7.62
C ILE A 494 -17.18 -3.64 -6.58
N GLU A 495 -18.31 -3.07 -6.15
CA GLU A 495 -19.27 -3.74 -5.26
C GLU A 495 -19.78 -5.05 -5.85
N GLN A 496 -20.14 -5.06 -7.14
CA GLN A 496 -20.56 -6.29 -7.84
C GLN A 496 -19.46 -7.36 -7.86
N LEU A 497 -18.21 -6.98 -8.03
CA LEU A 497 -17.08 -7.91 -7.96
C LEU A 497 -16.88 -8.46 -6.53
N HIS A 498 -17.04 -7.63 -5.50
CA HIS A 498 -17.01 -8.07 -4.10
C HIS A 498 -18.11 -9.11 -3.79
N THR A 499 -19.32 -8.95 -4.33
CA THR A 499 -20.39 -9.94 -4.13
C THR A 499 -20.07 -11.30 -4.74
N ARG A 500 -19.12 -11.36 -5.68
CA ARG A 500 -18.59 -12.61 -6.26
C ARG A 500 -17.46 -13.21 -5.44
N GLY A 501 -17.02 -12.54 -4.37
CA GLY A 501 -15.92 -12.99 -3.52
C GLY A 501 -14.52 -12.63 -4.03
N GLU A 502 -14.43 -11.72 -5.02
CA GLU A 502 -13.15 -11.28 -5.59
C GLU A 502 -12.43 -10.31 -4.65
N VAL A 503 -11.10 -10.34 -4.68
CA VAL A 503 -10.21 -9.38 -4.02
C VAL A 503 -9.71 -8.38 -5.06
N ILE A 504 -10.07 -7.12 -4.88
CA ILE A 504 -9.98 -6.11 -5.93
C ILE A 504 -8.90 -5.08 -5.62
N ALA A 505 -7.97 -4.90 -6.57
CA ALA A 505 -7.13 -3.71 -6.63
C ALA A 505 -7.70 -2.71 -7.62
N MET A 506 -7.69 -1.43 -7.27
CA MET A 506 -8.05 -0.33 -8.16
C MET A 506 -6.89 0.64 -8.30
N THR A 507 -6.52 0.98 -9.54
CA THR A 507 -5.56 2.06 -9.82
C THR A 507 -6.29 3.26 -10.39
N GLY A 508 -5.85 4.47 -10.02
CA GLY A 508 -6.39 5.71 -10.56
C GLY A 508 -5.53 6.91 -10.22
N ASP A 509 -5.67 7.98 -10.99
CA ASP A 509 -4.98 9.26 -10.78
C ASP A 509 -5.97 10.41 -10.60
N GLY A 510 -7.18 10.28 -11.13
CA GLY A 510 -8.24 11.27 -11.04
C GLY A 510 -9.00 11.24 -9.71
N VAL A 511 -9.68 12.33 -9.39
CA VAL A 511 -10.58 12.38 -8.24
C VAL A 511 -11.87 11.60 -8.51
N ASN A 512 -12.20 11.40 -9.78
CA ASN A 512 -13.30 10.53 -10.20
C ASN A 512 -13.11 9.06 -9.75
N ASP A 513 -11.86 8.67 -9.42
CA ASP A 513 -11.52 7.33 -8.96
C ASP A 513 -11.60 7.17 -7.45
N VAL A 514 -11.72 8.27 -6.68
CA VAL A 514 -11.69 8.26 -5.21
C VAL A 514 -12.72 7.31 -4.61
N LEU A 515 -13.96 7.30 -5.12
CA LEU A 515 -15.01 6.40 -4.63
C LEU A 515 -14.69 4.94 -4.92
N ALA A 516 -14.17 4.65 -6.12
CA ALA A 516 -13.77 3.32 -6.55
C ALA A 516 -12.53 2.82 -5.79
N LEU A 517 -11.49 3.67 -5.66
CA LEU A 517 -10.28 3.37 -4.89
C LEU A 517 -10.59 3.04 -3.43
N LYS A 518 -11.49 3.83 -2.82
CA LYS A 518 -11.91 3.61 -1.44
C LYS A 518 -12.74 2.34 -1.25
N LYS A 519 -13.51 1.93 -2.28
CA LYS A 519 -14.35 0.73 -2.22
C LYS A 519 -13.56 -0.54 -2.51
N ALA A 520 -12.47 -0.46 -3.26
CA ALA A 520 -11.59 -1.58 -3.52
C ALA A 520 -10.92 -2.09 -2.22
N ASP A 521 -10.44 -3.34 -2.23
CA ASP A 521 -9.65 -3.90 -1.13
C ASP A 521 -8.29 -3.23 -1.01
N ILE A 522 -7.77 -2.72 -2.13
CA ILE A 522 -6.56 -1.90 -2.19
C ILE A 522 -6.66 -0.85 -3.28
N GLY A 523 -6.56 0.41 -2.90
CA GLY A 523 -6.44 1.56 -3.79
C GLY A 523 -4.98 1.91 -4.04
N ILE A 524 -4.62 2.12 -5.30
CA ILE A 524 -3.26 2.44 -5.75
C ILE A 524 -3.31 3.74 -6.53
N ALA A 525 -2.64 4.77 -6.02
CA ALA A 525 -2.55 6.06 -6.70
C ALA A 525 -1.24 6.17 -7.50
N MET A 526 -1.31 6.88 -8.64
CA MET A 526 -0.15 7.25 -9.42
C MET A 526 0.53 8.50 -8.83
N ASP A 527 1.79 8.79 -9.22
CA ASP A 527 2.50 9.98 -8.71
C ASP A 527 1.83 11.30 -9.12
N ASN A 528 1.31 11.37 -10.34
CA ASN A 528 0.56 12.51 -10.85
C ASN A 528 -0.88 12.60 -10.29
N ALA A 529 -1.29 11.66 -9.45
CA ALA A 529 -2.65 11.61 -8.93
C ALA A 529 -3.00 12.84 -8.07
N ALA A 530 -4.28 13.22 -8.12
CA ALA A 530 -4.84 14.29 -7.31
C ALA A 530 -4.57 14.06 -5.81
N PRO A 531 -4.37 15.11 -5.01
CA PRO A 531 -4.13 14.99 -3.58
C PRO A 531 -5.20 14.18 -2.84
N ALA A 532 -6.47 14.31 -3.22
CA ALA A 532 -7.57 13.54 -2.66
C ALA A 532 -7.44 12.04 -2.95
N THR A 533 -7.04 11.69 -4.17
CA THR A 533 -6.78 10.31 -4.61
C THR A 533 -5.61 9.70 -3.84
N LYS A 534 -4.50 10.44 -3.72
CA LYS A 534 -3.35 10.02 -2.90
C LYS A 534 -3.72 9.85 -1.42
N ALA A 535 -4.64 10.67 -0.89
CA ALA A 535 -5.04 10.62 0.53
C ALA A 535 -5.87 9.39 0.89
N VAL A 536 -6.59 8.80 -0.05
CA VAL A 536 -7.43 7.60 0.17
C VAL A 536 -6.76 6.31 -0.24
N ALA A 537 -5.75 6.37 -1.11
CA ALA A 537 -5.03 5.20 -1.59
C ALA A 537 -4.19 4.56 -0.47
N GLU A 538 -4.10 3.24 -0.44
CA GLU A 538 -3.23 2.47 0.45
C GLU A 538 -1.79 2.40 -0.05
N MET A 539 -1.59 2.56 -1.36
CA MET A 539 -0.27 2.59 -2.02
C MET A 539 -0.16 3.74 -3.03
N ILE A 540 1.06 4.27 -3.20
CA ILE A 540 1.37 5.30 -4.20
C ILE A 540 2.60 4.88 -4.99
N LEU A 541 2.52 4.94 -6.33
CA LEU A 541 3.64 4.72 -7.24
C LEU A 541 4.35 6.06 -7.48
N LEU A 542 5.48 6.30 -6.79
CA LEU A 542 6.15 7.62 -6.71
C LEU A 542 6.81 8.09 -8.00
N ASP A 543 7.09 7.21 -8.95
CA ASP A 543 7.61 7.55 -10.27
C ASP A 543 6.58 7.32 -11.39
N GLY A 544 5.34 7.02 -10.98
CA GLY A 544 4.24 6.75 -11.88
C GLY A 544 4.41 5.52 -12.78
N LYS A 545 5.38 4.63 -12.53
CA LYS A 545 5.59 3.43 -13.35
C LYS A 545 4.71 2.27 -12.91
N PHE A 546 3.87 1.83 -13.82
CA PHE A 546 2.97 0.70 -13.61
C PHE A 546 3.72 -0.63 -13.40
N SER A 547 4.93 -0.75 -13.93
CA SER A 547 5.82 -1.93 -13.84
C SER A 547 6.30 -2.27 -12.42
N HIS A 548 6.07 -1.41 -11.41
CA HIS A 548 6.40 -1.73 -10.02
C HIS A 548 5.38 -2.65 -9.33
N LEU A 549 4.15 -2.74 -9.84
CA LEU A 549 3.11 -3.60 -9.25
C LEU A 549 3.46 -5.09 -9.21
N PRO A 550 4.04 -5.72 -10.25
CA PRO A 550 4.54 -7.09 -10.17
C PRO A 550 5.47 -7.35 -9.00
N THR A 551 6.38 -6.42 -8.75
CA THR A 551 7.32 -6.54 -7.63
C THR A 551 6.61 -6.36 -6.29
N ALA A 552 5.63 -5.46 -6.20
CA ALA A 552 4.83 -5.27 -5.00
C ALA A 552 4.03 -6.53 -4.65
N ILE A 553 3.44 -7.22 -5.63
CA ILE A 553 2.79 -8.53 -5.43
C ILE A 553 3.78 -9.58 -4.92
N THR A 554 4.97 -9.64 -5.51
CA THR A 554 6.01 -10.60 -5.11
C THR A 554 6.43 -10.36 -3.65
N GLU A 555 6.58 -9.10 -3.24
CA GLU A 555 6.86 -8.74 -1.84
C GLU A 555 5.69 -9.10 -0.91
N GLY A 556 4.46 -8.88 -1.32
CA GLY A 556 3.28 -9.29 -0.56
C GLY A 556 3.21 -10.81 -0.36
N ARG A 557 3.46 -11.59 -1.41
CA ARG A 557 3.54 -13.06 -1.34
C ARG A 557 4.65 -13.53 -0.41
N ARG A 558 5.80 -12.82 -0.41
CA ARG A 558 6.90 -13.08 0.51
C ARG A 558 6.48 -12.87 1.97
N VAL A 559 5.75 -11.80 2.24
CA VAL A 559 5.20 -11.52 3.58
C VAL A 559 4.32 -12.68 4.05
N ILE A 560 3.34 -13.09 3.23
CA ILE A 560 2.41 -14.15 3.58
C ILE A 560 3.15 -15.47 3.84
N GLY A 561 4.04 -15.89 2.92
CA GLY A 561 4.79 -17.12 3.05
C GLY A 561 5.73 -17.15 4.27
N ASN A 562 6.34 -16.01 4.61
CA ASN A 562 7.19 -15.91 5.79
C ASN A 562 6.37 -15.97 7.08
N LEU A 563 5.21 -15.28 7.13
CA LEU A 563 4.33 -15.32 8.28
C LEU A 563 3.75 -16.72 8.53
N GLU A 564 3.41 -17.45 7.47
CA GLU A 564 2.92 -18.83 7.57
C GLU A 564 3.96 -19.73 8.22
N ARG A 565 5.24 -19.64 7.81
CA ARG A 565 6.34 -20.40 8.42
C ARG A 565 6.53 -20.07 9.91
N VAL A 566 6.50 -18.79 10.24
CA VAL A 566 6.62 -18.33 11.63
C VAL A 566 5.45 -18.84 12.46
N ALA A 567 4.22 -18.73 11.94
CA ALA A 567 3.01 -19.18 12.63
C ALA A 567 3.03 -20.67 12.94
N HIS A 568 3.54 -21.52 12.01
CA HIS A 568 3.69 -22.96 12.24
C HIS A 568 4.52 -23.25 13.51
N ILE A 569 5.66 -22.59 13.66
CA ILE A 569 6.58 -22.84 14.79
C ILE A 569 5.95 -22.39 16.11
N PHE A 570 5.38 -21.18 16.17
CA PHE A 570 4.78 -20.66 17.39
C PHE A 570 3.56 -21.46 17.81
N LEU A 571 2.70 -21.84 16.86
CA LEU A 571 1.50 -22.60 17.18
C LEU A 571 1.82 -24.03 17.63
N ALA A 572 2.81 -24.69 17.02
CA ALA A 572 3.26 -26.01 17.47
C ALA A 572 3.75 -25.98 18.93
N LYS A 573 4.51 -24.93 19.33
CA LYS A 573 4.93 -24.72 20.74
C LYS A 573 3.72 -24.58 21.66
N ASN A 574 2.75 -23.78 21.27
CA ASN A 574 1.59 -23.53 22.12
C ASN A 574 0.74 -24.81 22.30
N VAL A 575 0.55 -25.57 21.21
CA VAL A 575 -0.14 -26.87 21.27
C VAL A 575 0.63 -27.84 22.14
N MET A 576 1.96 -27.92 22.01
CA MET A 576 2.81 -28.72 22.91
C MET A 576 2.58 -28.35 24.39
N SER A 577 2.62 -27.06 24.73
CA SER A 577 2.45 -26.57 26.10
C SER A 577 1.06 -26.89 26.67
N VAL A 578 0.00 -26.62 25.86
CA VAL A 578 -1.38 -26.97 26.26
C VAL A 578 -1.53 -28.46 26.48
N PHE A 579 -1.02 -29.27 25.56
CA PHE A 579 -1.06 -30.73 25.69
C PHE A 579 -0.29 -31.23 26.89
N SER A 580 0.91 -30.72 27.17
CA SER A 580 1.72 -31.09 28.35
C SER A 580 1.02 -30.72 29.65
N ILE A 581 0.40 -29.53 29.77
CA ILE A 581 -0.38 -29.13 30.94
C ILE A 581 -1.52 -30.10 31.20
N ILE A 582 -2.29 -30.45 30.18
CA ILE A 582 -3.41 -31.38 30.32
C ILE A 582 -2.89 -32.78 30.71
N SER A 583 -1.82 -33.25 30.05
CA SER A 583 -1.24 -34.56 30.31
C SER A 583 -0.71 -34.70 31.75
N VAL A 584 0.05 -33.72 32.26
CA VAL A 584 0.56 -33.75 33.61
C VAL A 584 -0.56 -33.63 34.67
N ALA A 585 -1.64 -32.89 34.33
CA ALA A 585 -2.81 -32.83 35.21
C ALA A 585 -3.53 -34.18 35.31
N VAL A 586 -3.69 -34.89 34.20
CA VAL A 586 -4.31 -36.23 34.16
C VAL A 586 -3.44 -37.29 34.86
N LEU A 587 -2.12 -37.22 34.61
CA LEU A 587 -1.16 -38.18 35.13
C LEU A 587 -0.69 -37.87 36.56
N SER A 588 -1.10 -36.72 37.10
CA SER A 588 -0.65 -36.22 38.42
C SER A 588 0.88 -36.17 38.54
N GLN A 589 1.52 -35.62 37.50
CA GLN A 589 2.97 -35.47 37.42
C GLN A 589 3.39 -33.99 37.51
N PRO A 590 4.64 -33.69 37.92
CA PRO A 590 5.18 -32.35 37.86
C PRO A 590 5.28 -31.88 36.39
N PHE A 591 5.24 -30.55 36.20
CA PHE A 591 5.46 -30.02 34.86
C PHE A 591 6.93 -30.20 34.43
N PRO A 592 7.21 -30.70 33.20
CA PRO A 592 8.54 -31.19 32.79
C PRO A 592 9.65 -30.13 32.74
N PHE A 593 9.29 -28.85 32.73
CA PHE A 593 10.24 -27.78 32.53
C PHE A 593 10.24 -26.76 33.66
N LEU A 594 11.40 -26.09 33.84
CA LEU A 594 11.53 -24.86 34.58
C LEU A 594 11.36 -23.65 33.60
N PRO A 595 10.95 -22.44 34.07
CA PRO A 595 10.78 -21.27 33.21
C PRO A 595 12.03 -20.88 32.42
N ARG A 596 13.23 -21.00 33.00
CA ARG A 596 14.52 -20.77 32.36
C ARG A 596 14.80 -21.73 31.19
N GLN A 597 14.42 -23.02 31.33
CA GLN A 597 14.52 -24.05 30.27
C GLN A 597 13.57 -23.76 29.12
N MET A 598 12.33 -23.38 29.44
CA MET A 598 11.35 -22.91 28.43
C MET A 598 11.84 -21.67 27.69
N THR A 599 12.51 -20.75 28.39
CA THR A 599 13.08 -19.53 27.77
C THR A 599 14.25 -19.88 26.82
N LEU A 600 15.14 -20.79 27.23
CA LEU A 600 16.22 -21.28 26.36
C LEU A 600 15.66 -21.90 25.07
N MET A 601 14.69 -22.80 25.19
CA MET A 601 14.02 -23.45 24.07
C MET A 601 13.31 -22.42 23.17
N SER A 602 12.54 -21.52 23.78
CA SER A 602 11.82 -20.47 23.04
C SER A 602 12.78 -19.52 22.30
N THR A 603 13.95 -19.25 22.86
CA THR A 603 14.95 -18.36 22.22
C THR A 603 15.68 -19.07 21.10
N LEU A 604 16.28 -20.25 21.35
CA LEU A 604 17.14 -20.94 20.39
C LEU A 604 16.37 -21.63 19.28
N ALA A 605 15.24 -22.28 19.60
CA ALA A 605 14.53 -23.09 18.62
C ALA A 605 13.31 -22.40 17.98
N ILE A 606 12.89 -21.25 18.51
CA ILE A 606 11.69 -20.54 18.02
C ILE A 606 12.00 -19.09 17.67
N GLY A 607 12.41 -18.24 18.63
CA GLY A 607 12.53 -16.80 18.45
C GLY A 607 13.57 -16.40 17.41
N ILE A 608 14.82 -16.86 17.60
CA ILE A 608 15.92 -16.54 16.67
C ILE A 608 15.64 -17.13 15.27
N PRO A 609 15.30 -18.43 15.10
CA PRO A 609 14.99 -18.97 13.78
C PRO A 609 13.81 -18.27 13.09
N ALA A 610 12.74 -18.00 13.82
CA ALA A 610 11.56 -17.31 13.30
C ALA A 610 11.88 -15.92 12.80
N PHE A 611 12.77 -15.17 13.47
CA PHE A 611 13.25 -13.89 13.00
C PHE A 611 13.95 -13.99 11.63
N PHE A 612 14.84 -14.96 11.44
CA PHE A 612 15.53 -15.18 10.16
C PHE A 612 14.59 -15.69 9.06
N LEU A 613 13.58 -16.49 9.41
CA LEU A 613 12.54 -16.93 8.47
C LEU A 613 11.61 -15.78 8.07
N ALA A 614 11.28 -14.88 9.01
CA ALA A 614 10.45 -13.69 8.73
C ALA A 614 11.07 -12.75 7.69
N ILE A 615 12.42 -12.70 7.59
CA ILE A 615 13.17 -11.89 6.62
C ILE A 615 13.53 -12.71 5.34
N GLY A 616 13.07 -13.94 5.24
CA GLY A 616 13.36 -14.85 4.12
C GLY A 616 12.91 -14.31 2.75
N LYS A 617 13.56 -14.80 1.66
CA LYS A 617 13.25 -14.41 0.27
C LYS A 617 12.29 -15.38 -0.44
N SER A 618 11.50 -16.16 0.28
CA SER A 618 10.61 -17.14 -0.33
C SER A 618 9.27 -16.48 -0.70
N ALA A 619 8.99 -16.39 -2.00
CA ALA A 619 7.70 -15.96 -2.53
C ALA A 619 6.99 -17.17 -3.18
N ARG A 620 6.01 -17.74 -2.50
CA ARG A 620 5.10 -18.76 -3.08
C ARG A 620 3.82 -18.06 -3.56
N ARG A 621 3.17 -18.63 -4.56
CA ARG A 621 1.84 -18.15 -4.98
C ARG A 621 0.88 -18.23 -3.79
N TYR A 622 0.05 -17.21 -3.63
CA TYR A 622 -0.97 -17.20 -2.58
C TYR A 622 -1.96 -18.36 -2.79
N SER A 623 -2.30 -19.01 -1.68
CA SER A 623 -3.37 -20.00 -1.62
C SER A 623 -4.31 -19.63 -0.46
N PRO A 624 -5.63 -19.68 -0.62
CA PRO A 624 -6.58 -19.38 0.46
C PRO A 624 -6.49 -20.42 1.58
N GLY A 625 -6.96 -20.06 2.78
CA GLY A 625 -7.00 -20.99 3.92
C GLY A 625 -5.74 -21.02 4.78
N PHE A 626 -5.09 -19.88 4.98
CA PHE A 626 -3.91 -19.72 5.85
C PHE A 626 -4.06 -20.42 7.21
N LEU A 627 -5.17 -20.15 7.94
CA LEU A 627 -5.41 -20.74 9.27
C LEU A 627 -5.47 -22.27 9.24
N SER A 628 -6.17 -22.82 8.24
CA SER A 628 -6.32 -24.28 8.08
C SER A 628 -4.98 -24.95 7.85
N ARG A 629 -4.14 -24.41 6.95
CA ARG A 629 -2.81 -24.96 6.67
C ARG A 629 -1.91 -24.90 7.90
N VAL A 630 -1.92 -23.76 8.64
CA VAL A 630 -1.13 -23.63 9.85
C VAL A 630 -1.57 -24.65 10.91
N LEU A 631 -2.89 -24.83 11.13
CA LEU A 631 -3.42 -25.78 12.09
C LEU A 631 -3.15 -27.25 11.71
N GLN A 632 -3.32 -27.59 10.44
CA GLN A 632 -3.11 -28.97 9.96
C GLN A 632 -1.71 -29.50 10.25
N PHE A 633 -0.69 -28.64 10.19
CA PHE A 633 0.67 -29.01 10.56
C PHE A 633 0.92 -28.87 12.07
N SER A 634 0.62 -27.69 12.63
CA SER A 634 1.07 -27.34 13.99
C SER A 634 0.37 -28.12 15.08
N PHE A 635 -0.90 -28.51 14.85
CA PHE A 635 -1.64 -29.26 15.86
C PHE A 635 -1.08 -30.68 16.05
N PRO A 636 -0.98 -31.54 15.01
CA PRO A 636 -0.42 -32.87 15.19
C PRO A 636 1.07 -32.85 15.57
N ALA A 637 1.86 -31.92 15.04
CA ALA A 637 3.26 -31.78 15.41
C ALA A 637 3.42 -31.38 16.90
N GLY A 638 2.64 -30.40 17.37
CA GLY A 638 2.66 -29.98 18.77
C GLY A 638 2.22 -31.07 19.73
N VAL A 639 1.17 -31.84 19.38
CA VAL A 639 0.73 -33.02 20.16
C VAL A 639 1.83 -34.10 20.23
N ALA A 640 2.45 -34.41 19.08
CA ALA A 640 3.52 -35.41 19.04
C ALA A 640 4.72 -35.01 19.90
N ILE A 641 5.13 -33.73 19.87
CA ILE A 641 6.21 -33.23 20.73
C ILE A 641 5.78 -33.28 22.19
N GLY A 642 4.56 -32.85 22.52
CA GLY A 642 4.05 -32.86 23.89
C GLY A 642 3.97 -34.28 24.46
N CYS A 643 3.49 -35.26 23.68
CA CYS A 643 3.51 -36.67 24.06
C CYS A 643 4.94 -37.17 24.37
N ALA A 644 5.88 -36.92 23.45
CA ALA A 644 7.26 -37.38 23.64
C ALA A 644 7.92 -36.72 24.84
N VAL A 645 7.70 -35.42 25.06
CA VAL A 645 8.20 -34.66 26.19
C VAL A 645 7.71 -35.30 27.51
N VAL A 646 6.40 -35.54 27.64
CA VAL A 646 5.81 -36.11 28.86
C VAL A 646 6.29 -37.56 29.09
N VAL A 647 6.34 -38.40 28.05
CA VAL A 647 6.80 -39.78 28.14
C VAL A 647 8.27 -39.86 28.55
N VAL A 648 9.11 -39.03 27.93
CA VAL A 648 10.55 -38.97 28.20
C VAL A 648 10.80 -38.48 29.65
N ASP A 649 10.06 -37.47 30.10
CA ASP A 649 10.18 -36.91 31.43
C ASP A 649 9.83 -37.94 32.52
N ILE A 650 8.69 -38.63 32.32
CA ILE A 650 8.27 -39.72 33.29
C ILE A 650 9.27 -40.89 33.30
N SER A 651 9.96 -41.14 32.19
CA SER A 651 10.96 -42.19 32.08
C SER A 651 12.34 -41.79 32.59
N ALA A 652 12.55 -40.48 32.81
CA ALA A 652 13.82 -39.97 33.32
C ALA A 652 14.01 -40.33 34.82
N PRO A 653 15.23 -40.59 35.25
CA PRO A 653 15.49 -40.98 36.66
C PRO A 653 15.49 -39.80 37.63
N ASP A 654 15.44 -38.59 37.11
CA ASP A 654 15.51 -37.36 37.88
C ASP A 654 14.49 -36.31 37.38
N ASP A 655 14.15 -35.39 38.26
CA ASP A 655 13.20 -34.28 38.00
C ASP A 655 13.85 -33.06 37.30
N SER A 656 15.00 -33.23 36.66
CA SER A 656 15.78 -32.11 36.08
C SER A 656 15.17 -31.53 34.83
N GLY A 657 14.24 -32.23 34.17
CA GLY A 657 13.66 -31.86 32.88
C GLY A 657 14.68 -31.86 31.72
N THR A 658 15.87 -32.42 31.91
CA THR A 658 16.96 -32.42 30.92
C THR A 658 16.59 -33.22 29.69
N ALA A 659 16.10 -34.43 29.82
CA ALA A 659 15.71 -35.30 28.73
C ALA A 659 14.53 -34.69 27.92
N ALA A 660 13.55 -34.14 28.63
CA ALA A 660 12.42 -33.40 28.04
C ALA A 660 12.88 -32.19 27.27
N SER A 661 13.84 -31.41 27.82
CA SER A 661 14.42 -30.22 27.15
C SER A 661 15.17 -30.56 25.86
N ILE A 662 15.97 -31.64 25.86
CA ILE A 662 16.65 -32.16 24.64
C ILE A 662 15.61 -32.53 23.60
N THR A 663 14.58 -33.33 24.00
CA THR A 663 13.50 -33.76 23.11
C THR A 663 12.81 -32.57 22.43
N ALA A 664 12.36 -31.59 23.20
CA ALA A 664 11.66 -30.42 22.69
C ALA A 664 12.56 -29.55 21.81
N LEU A 665 13.79 -29.25 22.24
CA LEU A 665 14.74 -28.41 21.51
C LEU A 665 15.08 -28.99 20.15
N VAL A 666 15.43 -30.26 20.05
CA VAL A 666 15.76 -30.94 18.80
C VAL A 666 14.53 -31.07 17.91
N ALA A 667 13.35 -31.37 18.45
CA ALA A 667 12.12 -31.44 17.67
C ALA A 667 11.73 -30.08 17.06
N PHE A 668 11.85 -28.98 17.77
CA PHE A 668 11.61 -27.63 17.21
C PHE A 668 12.69 -27.22 16.22
N MET A 669 13.96 -27.55 16.46
CA MET A 669 15.02 -27.36 15.46
C MET A 669 14.75 -28.15 14.17
N TRP A 670 14.17 -29.33 14.29
CA TRP A 670 13.74 -30.12 13.12
C TRP A 670 12.60 -29.41 12.37
N ILE A 671 11.58 -28.88 13.05
CA ILE A 671 10.53 -28.05 12.44
C ILE A 671 11.15 -26.87 11.68
N VAL A 672 12.10 -26.16 12.31
CA VAL A 672 12.81 -25.05 11.67
C VAL A 672 13.53 -25.52 10.41
N SER A 673 14.21 -26.67 10.47
CA SER A 673 14.91 -27.24 9.31
C SER A 673 13.97 -27.55 8.15
N VAL A 674 12.78 -28.09 8.44
CA VAL A 674 11.73 -28.40 7.44
C VAL A 674 11.26 -27.12 6.74
N PHE A 675 10.95 -26.05 7.47
CA PHE A 675 10.51 -24.80 6.89
C PHE A 675 11.62 -23.93 6.31
N ALA A 676 12.89 -24.22 6.62
CA ALA A 676 14.04 -23.56 6.00
C ALA A 676 14.39 -24.12 4.60
N ARG A 677 13.77 -25.22 4.19
CA ARG A 677 14.01 -25.85 2.85
C ARG A 677 13.39 -24.99 1.73
N PRO A 678 14.06 -24.84 0.56
CA PRO A 678 15.42 -25.29 0.26
C PRO A 678 16.47 -24.47 1.04
N PHE A 679 17.53 -25.15 1.50
CA PHE A 679 18.55 -24.52 2.32
C PHE A 679 19.34 -23.49 1.52
N THR A 680 19.31 -22.23 1.99
CA THR A 680 20.26 -21.20 1.56
C THR A 680 21.48 -21.24 2.47
N ALA A 681 22.63 -20.73 2.00
CA ALA A 681 23.84 -20.64 2.83
C ALA A 681 23.57 -19.91 4.17
N ARG A 682 22.77 -18.83 4.13
CA ARG A 682 22.35 -18.10 5.32
C ARG A 682 21.57 -18.98 6.31
N ASN A 683 20.56 -19.70 5.83
CA ASN A 683 19.75 -20.57 6.70
C ASN A 683 20.54 -21.72 7.29
N ALA A 684 21.48 -22.28 6.51
CA ALA A 684 22.38 -23.32 6.98
C ALA A 684 23.31 -22.81 8.10
N VAL A 685 23.92 -21.62 7.92
CA VAL A 685 24.76 -21.00 8.95
C VAL A 685 23.96 -20.71 10.23
N VAL A 686 22.74 -20.14 10.11
CA VAL A 686 21.90 -19.88 11.26
C VAL A 686 21.58 -21.18 12.02
N LEU A 687 21.14 -22.22 11.30
CA LEU A 687 20.81 -23.50 11.92
C LEU A 687 22.04 -24.13 12.60
N ALA A 688 23.19 -24.13 11.92
CA ALA A 688 24.44 -24.65 12.51
C ALA A 688 24.85 -23.88 13.77
N THR A 689 24.76 -22.55 13.77
CA THR A 689 25.02 -21.70 14.95
C THR A 689 24.09 -22.07 16.11
N LEU A 690 22.79 -22.24 15.85
CA LEU A 690 21.81 -22.61 16.87
C LEU A 690 22.07 -24.00 17.45
N ILE A 691 22.45 -24.96 16.61
CA ILE A 691 22.86 -26.31 17.06
C ILE A 691 24.10 -26.21 17.97
N ILE A 692 25.11 -25.43 17.58
CA ILE A 692 26.30 -25.22 18.40
C ILE A 692 25.92 -24.59 19.74
N LEU A 693 25.09 -23.55 19.76
CA LEU A 693 24.64 -22.92 21.00
C LEU A 693 23.84 -23.88 21.89
N ALA A 694 23.02 -24.76 21.30
CA ALA A 694 22.32 -25.79 22.00
C ALA A 694 23.31 -26.78 22.63
N ILE A 695 24.29 -27.29 21.91
CA ILE A 695 25.33 -28.16 22.41
C ILE A 695 26.09 -27.47 23.57
N CYS A 696 26.45 -26.20 23.44
CA CYS A 696 27.11 -25.45 24.49
C CYS A 696 26.25 -25.38 25.78
N ALA A 697 24.91 -25.21 25.66
CA ALA A 697 24.02 -25.15 26.80
C ALA A 697 24.01 -26.45 27.63
N PHE A 698 24.27 -27.60 27.02
CA PHE A 698 24.34 -28.91 27.66
C PHE A 698 25.77 -29.41 27.97
N SER A 699 26.82 -28.66 27.56
CA SER A 699 28.21 -29.10 27.71
C SER A 699 29.04 -28.23 28.64
N ILE A 700 28.65 -26.93 28.79
CA ILE A 700 29.39 -25.98 29.62
C ILE A 700 28.79 -26.04 31.04
N GLU A 701 29.59 -26.40 32.03
CA GLU A 701 29.19 -26.59 33.43
C GLU A 701 28.40 -25.39 33.98
N MET A 702 28.89 -24.19 33.82
CA MET A 702 28.22 -22.96 34.23
C MET A 702 26.80 -22.82 33.64
N LEU A 703 26.58 -23.26 32.39
CA LEU A 703 25.28 -23.20 31.74
C LEU A 703 24.36 -24.34 32.19
N THR A 704 24.90 -25.55 32.40
CA THR A 704 24.14 -26.67 32.89
C THR A 704 23.65 -26.42 34.33
N GLU A 705 24.48 -25.83 35.18
CA GLU A 705 24.09 -25.36 36.51
C GLU A 705 23.02 -24.28 36.45
N PHE A 706 23.22 -23.26 35.63
CA PHE A 706 22.27 -22.15 35.47
C PHE A 706 20.90 -22.64 35.02
N PHE A 707 20.86 -23.55 34.04
CA PHE A 707 19.59 -24.11 33.53
C PHE A 707 19.08 -25.31 34.35
N SER A 708 19.80 -25.72 35.41
CA SER A 708 19.51 -26.91 36.22
C SER A 708 19.41 -28.19 35.38
N PHE A 709 20.32 -28.39 34.46
CA PHE A 709 20.40 -29.61 33.67
C PHE A 709 21.25 -30.68 34.40
N SER A 710 20.72 -31.90 34.48
CA SER A 710 21.46 -33.09 34.88
C SER A 710 21.86 -33.88 33.64
N VAL A 711 23.07 -33.58 33.13
CA VAL A 711 23.55 -34.15 31.89
C VAL A 711 24.19 -35.51 32.14
N THR A 712 23.37 -36.56 32.15
CA THR A 712 23.78 -37.96 32.23
C THR A 712 23.66 -38.65 30.88
N THR A 713 24.41 -39.74 30.68
CA THR A 713 24.31 -40.54 29.44
C THR A 713 22.87 -41.07 29.25
N HIS A 714 22.16 -41.36 30.32
CA HIS A 714 20.79 -41.82 30.30
C HIS A 714 19.82 -40.72 29.84
N ASN A 715 19.91 -39.52 30.40
CA ASN A 715 19.08 -38.37 30.00
C ASN A 715 19.33 -37.96 28.53
N ILE A 716 20.59 -38.01 28.09
CA ILE A 716 20.92 -37.78 26.68
C ILE A 716 20.29 -38.84 25.79
N ALA A 717 20.42 -40.13 26.16
CA ALA A 717 19.87 -41.21 25.34
C ALA A 717 18.34 -41.15 25.24
N LEU A 718 17.64 -40.91 26.37
CA LEU A 718 16.18 -40.73 26.37
C LEU A 718 15.75 -39.52 25.56
N GLY A 719 16.40 -38.37 25.77
CA GLY A 719 16.11 -37.15 25.03
C GLY A 719 16.33 -37.29 23.55
N MET A 720 17.39 -37.95 23.10
CA MET A 720 17.66 -38.26 21.70
C MET A 720 16.65 -39.24 21.12
N ALA A 721 16.26 -40.27 21.85
CA ALA A 721 15.22 -41.22 21.41
C ALA A 721 13.88 -40.52 21.18
N GLY A 722 13.44 -39.67 22.12
CA GLY A 722 12.25 -38.84 21.96
C GLY A 722 12.35 -37.89 20.75
N SER A 723 13.53 -37.32 20.55
CA SER A 723 13.81 -36.43 19.41
C SER A 723 13.68 -37.15 18.08
N PHE A 724 14.24 -38.34 17.92
CA PHE A 724 14.16 -39.12 16.69
C PHE A 724 12.72 -39.53 16.36
N CYS A 725 11.96 -39.97 17.37
CA CYS A 725 10.55 -40.32 17.20
C CYS A 725 9.75 -39.08 16.71
N THR A 726 9.91 -37.94 17.35
CA THR A 726 9.20 -36.72 17.00
C THR A 726 9.63 -36.17 15.62
N ALA A 727 10.92 -36.18 15.31
CA ALA A 727 11.42 -35.77 13.99
C ALA A 727 10.84 -36.62 12.84
N GLY A 728 10.74 -37.95 13.06
CA GLY A 728 10.08 -38.87 12.13
C GLY A 728 8.62 -38.53 11.90
N VAL A 729 7.86 -38.31 12.99
CA VAL A 729 6.44 -37.90 12.89
C VAL A 729 6.28 -36.57 12.19
N ILE A 730 7.10 -35.56 12.51
CA ILE A 730 7.07 -34.23 11.87
C ILE A 730 7.37 -34.33 10.36
N GLU A 731 8.35 -35.14 9.97
CA GLU A 731 8.69 -35.36 8.55
C GLU A 731 7.53 -36.04 7.80
N VAL A 732 6.85 -37.02 8.42
CA VAL A 732 5.66 -37.67 7.83
C VAL A 732 4.52 -36.66 7.67
N ILE A 733 4.21 -35.87 8.70
CA ILE A 733 3.16 -34.84 8.63
C ILE A 733 3.48 -33.86 7.49
N HIS A 734 4.73 -33.42 7.39
CA HIS A 734 5.15 -32.50 6.33
C HIS A 734 4.98 -33.10 4.93
N ARG A 735 5.35 -34.37 4.73
CA ARG A 735 5.19 -35.05 3.42
C ARG A 735 3.74 -35.32 3.02
N ILE A 736 2.84 -35.50 3.99
CA ILE A 736 1.40 -35.68 3.70
C ILE A 736 0.76 -34.35 3.22
N GLN A 737 1.31 -33.21 3.63
CA GLN A 737 0.76 -31.91 3.32
C GLN A 737 1.37 -31.26 2.07
N HIS A 738 2.48 -31.75 1.60
CA HIS A 738 3.22 -31.26 0.43
C HIS A 738 3.48 -32.37 -0.59
#